data_35c3aad90c65df01ae4d28729628654b
#
_entry.id   35c3aad90c65df01ae4d28729628654b
#
_cell.length_a   1.000
_cell.length_b   1.000
_cell.length_c   1.000
_cell.angle_alpha   90.00
_cell.angle_beta   90.00
_cell.angle_gamma   90.00
#
_symmetry.space_group_name_H-M   'P 1'
#
loop_
_entity.id
_entity.type
_entity.pdbx_description
1 polymer ?
#
loop_
_entity_poly.entity_id
_entity_poly.type
_entity_poly.pdbx_seq_one_letter_code
_entity_poly.pdbx_strand_id
1 'polypeptide(L)'
;MAHPLHTLFYPKTIAVAGASDRFGSIGRTVFAQLLVQQCADVIIPVNPNHKIVGGQKSFESFAHAATEHQIDTAVIVLSADKIANILRDIAKTSIKNVVLVSDLESPLNSIQNKLDRAAEQARKLNIAFFAVPSIGLVDVFRQPENDACAYIGQSAGIADCVQNYAQERGIIFNRFLTLNPQNYPVSTGQIIDFIASEKQTTALLVHISVLDNPRQLMSALKAAARNKIVIVLHTLADSQQDTLFTQALERSHILTVNTLTQFFTAAKLIHTGITSRGKRLAIVSNAPQICSLSIKNLAHTDLRLAEPTNSTTRALARTLAQKSPAYNPLYLPSDSAVGVFQAACEYYLNDENTDAVCLLYAGRNNADSTQVAQVVARLQTQSNKPLLLVWLGSADNPHTQAIFNQQKNLHFKQPEHALHALSQLNAYRTHQQQRYRTGAFHDYRYASVAAGALHSHLKPLLPVAVLPAGKNNTAYFLTALQAYNSPEIHHKSDNSLDLKWERIDPFGYVLILQAHNKTIQLLPPVTPEIIARTLNQLNLPSIIWQDWLLNTSDILCRLPEIHSVSLSLHHNADKGIVCSDVKLNVQDVDSHSGSQNIFAPIAYDAELEIILNNGEKAWLRPVRAEDASLIQRLTDEMSENSRYTRFMSKAPTLPPMLLSRLSNPDYQREFAILLHDEDHNPLAHASYTADADMQSCEFGISIADRLQGHGLGGMLMHVLITRAQAQGFTSIRAEMLANNHAMQKLALKLGFTLTKHPDDTSLVEAHLTLN
;
A
#
# COMPACT_ATOMS: atom_id res chain seq x y z
N MET A 1 18.69 9.26 10.40
CA MET A 1 18.00 10.36 11.15
C MET A 1 16.66 9.85 11.65
N ALA A 2 16.15 10.38 12.77
CA ALA A 2 14.82 9.99 13.24
C ALA A 2 13.76 10.51 12.26
N HIS A 3 12.69 9.73 12.04
CA HIS A 3 11.56 10.12 11.18
C HIS A 3 10.98 11.49 11.63
N PRO A 4 10.56 12.39 10.72
CA PRO A 4 10.03 13.72 11.08
C PRO A 4 8.88 13.69 12.09
N LEU A 5 8.04 12.63 12.03
CA LEU A 5 6.95 12.43 12.97
C LEU A 5 7.37 11.77 14.30
N HIS A 6 8.67 11.48 14.50
CA HIS A 6 9.13 10.78 15.70
C HIS A 6 8.78 11.56 16.98
N THR A 7 9.11 12.85 17.04
CA THR A 7 8.82 13.69 18.23
C THR A 7 7.32 13.98 18.40
N LEU A 8 6.51 13.74 17.35
CA LEU A 8 5.07 13.83 17.43
C LEU A 8 4.48 12.59 18.14
N PHE A 9 4.95 11.39 17.78
CA PHE A 9 4.46 10.13 18.36
C PHE A 9 5.18 9.72 19.64
N TYR A 10 6.43 10.20 19.86
CA TYR A 10 7.25 9.93 21.04
C TYR A 10 7.73 11.24 21.69
N PRO A 11 6.80 12.12 22.13
CA PRO A 11 7.20 13.37 22.78
C PRO A 11 7.73 13.12 24.18
N LYS A 12 8.77 13.85 24.57
CA LYS A 12 9.21 13.94 25.97
C LYS A 12 8.37 14.94 26.74
N THR A 13 7.92 16.01 26.08
CA THR A 13 7.09 17.06 26.68
C THR A 13 5.87 17.35 25.83
N ILE A 14 4.68 17.25 26.44
CA ILE A 14 3.39 17.60 25.84
C ILE A 14 2.82 18.83 26.53
N ALA A 15 2.40 19.84 25.76
CA ALA A 15 1.63 20.98 26.31
C ALA A 15 0.20 20.94 25.78
N VAL A 16 -0.81 21.09 26.66
CA VAL A 16 -2.23 20.89 26.35
C VAL A 16 -3.00 22.19 26.48
N ALA A 17 -3.40 22.80 25.37
CA ALA A 17 -4.32 23.95 25.35
C ALA A 17 -5.77 23.51 25.52
N GLY A 18 -6.47 24.13 26.44
CA GLY A 18 -7.85 23.78 26.80
C GLY A 18 -7.94 22.74 27.90
N ALA A 19 -6.82 22.38 28.56
CA ALA A 19 -6.82 21.62 29.78
C ALA A 19 -7.70 22.30 30.87
N SER A 20 -8.50 21.54 31.62
CA SER A 20 -9.51 22.10 32.52
C SER A 20 -9.83 21.13 33.64
N ASP A 21 -10.20 21.64 34.83
CA ASP A 21 -10.75 20.85 35.93
C ASP A 21 -12.30 20.78 35.90
N ARG A 22 -12.94 21.44 34.96
CA ARG A 22 -14.40 21.47 34.86
C ARG A 22 -14.94 20.07 34.58
N PHE A 23 -15.82 19.61 35.47
CA PHE A 23 -16.49 18.32 35.31
C PHE A 23 -17.25 18.22 33.97
N GLY A 24 -17.14 17.09 33.28
CA GLY A 24 -17.79 16.82 31.99
C GLY A 24 -17.18 17.55 30.78
N SER A 25 -16.08 18.28 30.94
CA SER A 25 -15.38 18.87 29.78
C SER A 25 -14.39 17.90 29.13
N ILE A 26 -14.32 17.92 27.80
CA ILE A 26 -13.35 17.14 27.02
C ILE A 26 -11.91 17.45 27.48
N GLY A 27 -11.60 18.74 27.75
CA GLY A 27 -10.27 19.15 28.22
C GLY A 27 -9.85 18.50 29.54
N ARG A 28 -10.81 18.26 30.47
CA ARG A 28 -10.54 17.52 31.72
C ARG A 28 -10.24 16.04 31.41
N THR A 29 -11.10 15.43 30.63
CA THR A 29 -10.96 13.99 30.29
C THR A 29 -9.62 13.72 29.59
N VAL A 30 -9.32 14.50 28.57
CA VAL A 30 -8.09 14.38 27.80
C VAL A 30 -6.85 14.61 28.66
N PHE A 31 -6.82 15.68 29.46
CA PHE A 31 -5.67 16.01 30.29
C PHE A 31 -5.44 14.95 31.37
N ALA A 32 -6.50 14.49 32.04
CA ALA A 32 -6.42 13.43 33.03
C ALA A 32 -5.93 12.11 32.42
N GLN A 33 -6.39 11.73 31.23
CA GLN A 33 -5.96 10.52 30.54
C GLN A 33 -4.47 10.58 30.17
N LEU A 34 -3.97 11.69 29.64
CA LEU A 34 -2.56 11.87 29.33
C LEU A 34 -1.67 11.71 30.58
N LEU A 35 -2.09 12.26 31.73
CA LEU A 35 -1.38 12.13 32.99
C LEU A 35 -1.38 10.69 33.53
N VAL A 36 -2.56 10.03 33.52
CA VAL A 36 -2.71 8.66 34.04
C VAL A 36 -1.92 7.65 33.21
N GLN A 37 -1.92 7.83 31.88
CA GLN A 37 -1.20 6.93 30.95
C GLN A 37 0.28 7.30 30.76
N GLN A 38 0.75 8.36 31.41
CA GLN A 38 2.16 8.82 31.32
C GLN A 38 2.64 8.94 29.86
N CYS A 39 1.83 9.62 29.04
CA CYS A 39 2.09 9.74 27.59
C CYS A 39 3.38 10.52 27.24
N ALA A 40 3.98 11.22 28.20
CA ALA A 40 5.25 11.92 28.08
C ALA A 40 5.88 12.09 29.47
N ASP A 41 7.18 12.38 29.52
CA ASP A 41 7.90 12.65 30.78
C ASP A 41 7.33 13.88 31.50
N VAL A 42 6.94 14.90 30.72
CA VAL A 42 6.37 16.17 31.22
C VAL A 42 5.08 16.49 30.45
N ILE A 43 4.01 16.76 31.19
CA ILE A 43 2.72 17.16 30.63
C ILE A 43 2.28 18.48 31.24
N ILE A 44 2.10 19.51 30.41
CA ILE A 44 1.91 20.90 30.81
C ILE A 44 0.53 21.40 30.40
N PRO A 45 -0.31 21.88 31.33
CA PRO A 45 -1.56 22.53 30.96
C PRO A 45 -1.33 23.98 30.50
N VAL A 46 -1.99 24.36 29.41
CA VAL A 46 -2.03 25.75 28.89
C VAL A 46 -3.47 26.25 28.98
N ASN A 47 -3.70 27.14 29.94
CA ASN A 47 -5.02 27.73 30.18
C ASN A 47 -4.88 29.15 30.77
N PRO A 48 -5.29 30.21 30.05
CA PRO A 48 -5.12 31.59 30.53
C PRO A 48 -5.99 31.93 31.72
N ASN A 49 -7.02 31.15 32.03
CA ASN A 49 -7.98 31.43 33.08
C ASN A 49 -7.64 30.77 34.43
N HIS A 50 -6.71 29.82 34.46
CA HIS A 50 -6.39 29.06 35.65
C HIS A 50 -4.88 28.92 35.85
N LYS A 51 -4.40 29.18 37.06
CA LYS A 51 -2.97 29.05 37.43
C LYS A 51 -2.55 27.60 37.72
N ILE A 52 -3.51 26.75 38.05
CA ILE A 52 -3.30 25.33 38.33
C ILE A 52 -4.43 24.57 37.64
N VAL A 53 -4.11 23.48 36.96
CA VAL A 53 -5.05 22.54 36.33
C VAL A 53 -4.53 21.11 36.55
N GLY A 54 -5.38 20.21 37.05
CA GLY A 54 -4.99 18.82 37.34
C GLY A 54 -3.82 18.70 38.33
N GLY A 55 -3.65 19.66 39.25
CA GLY A 55 -2.53 19.72 40.17
C GLY A 55 -1.23 20.22 39.59
N GLN A 56 -1.18 20.57 38.30
CA GLN A 56 0.02 21.06 37.59
C GLN A 56 -0.03 22.60 37.42
N LYS A 57 1.15 23.28 37.43
CA LYS A 57 1.25 24.70 37.08
C LYS A 57 0.75 24.88 35.64
N SER A 58 -0.19 25.81 35.45
CA SER A 58 -0.74 26.15 34.14
C SER A 58 -0.12 27.43 33.59
N PHE A 59 0.06 27.46 32.27
CA PHE A 59 0.62 28.61 31.56
C PHE A 59 -0.45 29.34 30.74
N GLU A 60 -0.30 30.64 30.55
CA GLU A 60 -1.27 31.46 29.82
C GLU A 60 -1.26 31.21 28.32
N SER A 61 -0.08 30.81 27.75
CA SER A 61 0.13 30.57 26.32
C SER A 61 1.24 29.57 26.10
N PHE A 62 1.35 29.03 24.89
CA PHE A 62 2.48 28.19 24.49
C PHE A 62 3.80 28.94 24.50
N ALA A 63 3.77 30.22 24.07
CA ALA A 63 4.96 31.08 24.13
C ALA A 63 5.46 31.26 25.56
N HIS A 64 4.58 31.39 26.56
CA HIS A 64 4.94 31.47 27.97
C HIS A 64 5.47 30.09 28.48
N ALA A 65 4.80 29.00 28.16
CA ALA A 65 5.26 27.66 28.55
C ALA A 65 6.66 27.32 27.96
N ALA A 66 6.91 27.75 26.73
CA ALA A 66 8.19 27.54 26.04
C ALA A 66 9.38 28.32 26.66
N THR A 67 9.13 29.29 27.54
CA THR A 67 10.21 29.97 28.28
C THR A 67 10.79 29.12 29.42
N GLU A 68 9.99 28.17 29.96
CA GLU A 68 10.36 27.30 31.06
C GLU A 68 10.61 25.86 30.61
N HIS A 69 10.03 25.42 29.48
CA HIS A 69 10.08 24.02 29.03
C HIS A 69 10.36 23.93 27.52
N GLN A 70 11.16 22.95 27.12
CA GLN A 70 11.26 22.58 25.72
C GLN A 70 10.08 21.65 25.39
N ILE A 71 9.16 22.12 24.54
CA ILE A 71 7.92 21.42 24.22
C ILE A 71 8.07 20.75 22.86
N ASP A 72 7.86 19.42 22.80
CA ASP A 72 7.95 18.61 21.57
C ASP A 72 6.62 18.65 20.79
N THR A 73 5.50 18.49 21.52
CA THR A 73 4.16 18.38 20.90
C THR A 73 3.12 19.20 21.66
N ALA A 74 2.34 19.96 20.92
CA ALA A 74 1.18 20.68 21.43
C ALA A 74 -0.11 19.90 21.15
N VAL A 75 -0.96 19.75 22.16
CA VAL A 75 -2.31 19.20 22.03
C VAL A 75 -3.33 20.34 22.17
N ILE A 76 -4.26 20.45 21.23
CA ILE A 76 -5.29 21.50 21.22
C ILE A 76 -6.66 20.84 21.47
N VAL A 77 -7.30 21.21 22.58
CA VAL A 77 -8.65 20.76 22.97
C VAL A 77 -9.55 22.00 23.05
N LEU A 78 -9.75 22.66 21.92
CA LEU A 78 -10.48 23.94 21.85
C LEU A 78 -11.41 23.97 20.62
N SER A 79 -12.41 24.88 20.67
CA SER A 79 -13.31 25.10 19.52
C SER A 79 -12.55 25.62 18.29
N ALA A 80 -13.06 25.32 17.10
CA ALA A 80 -12.45 25.66 15.81
C ALA A 80 -12.11 27.17 15.66
N ASP A 81 -12.87 28.03 16.31
CA ASP A 81 -12.65 29.50 16.31
C ASP A 81 -11.31 29.91 16.90
N LYS A 82 -10.79 29.16 17.84
CA LYS A 82 -9.58 29.52 18.60
C LYS A 82 -8.30 28.94 17.97
N ILE A 83 -8.40 27.92 17.10
CA ILE A 83 -7.26 27.17 16.57
C ILE A 83 -6.27 28.09 15.84
N ALA A 84 -6.75 28.98 14.97
CA ALA A 84 -5.89 29.91 14.22
C ALA A 84 -5.06 30.82 15.11
N ASN A 85 -5.60 31.28 16.25
CA ASN A 85 -4.86 32.08 17.22
C ASN A 85 -3.80 31.28 17.94
N ILE A 86 -4.12 30.04 18.32
CA ILE A 86 -3.20 29.12 18.96
C ILE A 86 -2.02 28.76 18.02
N LEU A 87 -2.29 28.50 16.75
CA LEU A 87 -1.21 28.24 15.78
C LEU A 87 -0.26 29.44 15.63
N ARG A 88 -0.79 30.67 15.70
CA ARG A 88 0.06 31.88 15.71
C ARG A 88 0.89 32.03 16.98
N ASP A 89 0.38 31.57 18.12
CA ASP A 89 1.14 31.54 19.36
C ASP A 89 2.25 30.47 19.31
N ILE A 90 1.92 29.27 18.84
CA ILE A 90 2.86 28.17 18.61
C ILE A 90 3.99 28.59 17.63
N ALA A 91 3.67 29.35 16.60
CA ALA A 91 4.65 29.84 15.62
C ALA A 91 5.76 30.73 16.22
N LYS A 92 5.55 31.29 17.42
CA LYS A 92 6.57 32.06 18.17
C LYS A 92 7.52 31.17 18.95
N THR A 93 7.33 29.87 18.92
CA THR A 93 8.09 28.86 19.67
C THR A 93 8.81 27.90 18.72
N SER A 94 9.59 26.98 19.27
CA SER A 94 10.23 25.89 18.52
C SER A 94 9.29 24.69 18.26
N ILE A 95 8.03 24.74 18.72
CA ILE A 95 7.07 23.64 18.58
C ILE A 95 6.72 23.44 17.10
N LYS A 96 6.87 22.21 16.59
CA LYS A 96 6.56 21.85 15.21
C LYS A 96 5.45 20.81 15.09
N ASN A 97 5.05 20.18 16.18
CA ASN A 97 4.05 19.11 16.19
C ASN A 97 2.79 19.55 16.93
N VAL A 98 1.65 19.37 16.29
CA VAL A 98 0.34 19.75 16.84
C VAL A 98 -0.68 18.65 16.59
N VAL A 99 -1.33 18.19 17.66
CA VAL A 99 -2.47 17.26 17.60
C VAL A 99 -3.74 18.00 18.01
N LEU A 100 -4.70 18.07 17.12
CA LEU A 100 -6.02 18.61 17.41
C LEU A 100 -6.94 17.50 17.93
N VAL A 101 -7.62 17.73 19.04
CA VAL A 101 -8.68 16.86 19.52
C VAL A 101 -10.02 17.36 18.97
N SER A 102 -10.68 16.54 18.16
CA SER A 102 -11.97 16.84 17.55
C SER A 102 -12.82 15.57 17.46
N ASP A 103 -13.97 15.57 18.11
CA ASP A 103 -14.94 14.45 18.08
C ASP A 103 -15.94 14.57 16.92
N LEU A 104 -15.72 15.51 16.00
CA LEU A 104 -16.59 15.74 14.84
C LEU A 104 -16.06 14.97 13.63
N GLU A 105 -16.67 13.86 13.28
CA GLU A 105 -16.35 13.12 12.05
C GLU A 105 -16.83 13.84 10.78
N SER A 106 -17.99 14.51 10.88
CA SER A 106 -18.58 15.29 9.77
C SER A 106 -18.99 16.68 10.27
N PRO A 107 -18.05 17.62 10.38
CA PRO A 107 -18.38 18.96 10.87
C PRO A 107 -19.27 19.71 9.90
N LEU A 108 -20.14 20.58 10.45
CA LEU A 108 -20.93 21.52 9.65
C LEU A 108 -19.99 22.38 8.76
N ASN A 109 -20.46 22.79 7.58
CA ASN A 109 -19.65 23.56 6.61
C ASN A 109 -18.95 24.78 7.23
N SER A 110 -19.58 25.46 8.19
CA SER A 110 -18.98 26.61 8.87
C SER A 110 -17.79 26.24 9.76
N ILE A 111 -17.82 25.08 10.39
CA ILE A 111 -16.72 24.53 11.20
C ILE A 111 -15.64 23.99 10.27
N GLN A 112 -16.03 23.26 9.22
CA GLN A 112 -15.12 22.74 8.21
C GLN A 112 -14.24 23.85 7.63
N ASN A 113 -14.83 24.96 7.17
CA ASN A 113 -14.09 26.09 6.61
C ASN A 113 -13.06 26.69 7.59
N LYS A 114 -13.31 26.61 8.92
CA LYS A 114 -12.36 27.07 9.94
C LYS A 114 -11.21 26.11 10.12
N LEU A 115 -11.49 24.79 10.07
CA LEU A 115 -10.48 23.75 10.15
C LEU A 115 -9.58 23.77 8.91
N ASP A 116 -10.13 23.98 7.72
CA ASP A 116 -9.38 24.10 6.47
C ASP A 116 -8.42 25.30 6.50
N ARG A 117 -8.89 26.45 7.00
CA ARG A 117 -8.04 27.65 7.21
C ARG A 117 -6.94 27.39 8.23
N ALA A 118 -7.24 26.65 9.30
CA ALA A 118 -6.24 26.27 10.29
C ALA A 118 -5.18 25.31 9.69
N ALA A 119 -5.60 24.35 8.88
CA ALA A 119 -4.72 23.43 8.18
C ALA A 119 -3.81 24.17 7.18
N GLU A 120 -4.36 25.13 6.41
CA GLU A 120 -3.57 25.96 5.50
C GLU A 120 -2.56 26.83 6.25
N GLN A 121 -2.97 27.41 7.38
CA GLN A 121 -2.07 28.19 8.23
C GLN A 121 -0.94 27.32 8.80
N ALA A 122 -1.24 26.09 9.26
CA ALA A 122 -0.24 25.16 9.76
C ALA A 122 0.78 24.79 8.67
N ARG A 123 0.33 24.60 7.39
CA ARG A 123 1.23 24.38 6.25
C ARG A 123 2.18 25.58 6.04
N LYS A 124 1.65 26.80 6.04
CA LYS A 124 2.46 28.04 5.89
C LYS A 124 3.50 28.20 7.00
N LEU A 125 3.20 27.70 8.20
CA LEU A 125 4.06 27.77 9.37
C LEU A 125 5.01 26.55 9.50
N ASN A 126 4.93 25.61 8.57
CA ASN A 126 5.66 24.32 8.61
C ASN A 126 5.44 23.57 9.94
N ILE A 127 4.19 23.45 10.35
CA ILE A 127 3.74 22.72 11.54
C ILE A 127 3.11 21.41 11.09
N ALA A 128 3.61 20.29 11.62
CA ALA A 128 2.97 18.97 11.49
C ALA A 128 1.66 18.99 12.30
N PHE A 129 0.52 18.92 11.59
CA PHE A 129 -0.80 19.11 12.19
C PHE A 129 -1.77 18.07 11.66
N PHE A 130 -2.46 17.36 12.55
CA PHE A 130 -3.57 16.45 12.24
C PHE A 130 -4.55 16.38 13.41
N ALA A 131 -5.69 15.72 13.22
CA ALA A 131 -6.72 15.63 14.22
C ALA A 131 -7.09 14.19 14.57
N VAL A 132 -7.43 13.96 15.83
CA VAL A 132 -7.90 12.69 16.37
C VAL A 132 -9.16 12.91 17.24
N PRO A 133 -10.04 11.93 17.40
CA PRO A 133 -11.10 11.98 18.40
C PRO A 133 -10.51 11.94 19.81
N SER A 134 -11.24 12.46 20.80
CA SER A 134 -10.78 12.51 22.19
C SER A 134 -10.45 11.12 22.76
N ILE A 135 -11.21 10.12 22.38
CA ILE A 135 -11.01 8.73 22.81
C ILE A 135 -9.71 8.12 22.23
N GLY A 136 -9.25 8.58 21.08
CA GLY A 136 -8.05 8.07 20.39
C GLY A 136 -6.76 8.81 20.70
N LEU A 137 -6.81 9.90 21.48
CA LEU A 137 -5.62 10.74 21.68
C LEU A 137 -4.47 10.00 22.40
N VAL A 138 -4.78 9.23 23.42
CA VAL A 138 -3.76 8.50 24.20
C VAL A 138 -3.03 7.50 23.32
N ASP A 139 -3.72 6.87 22.39
CA ASP A 139 -3.14 5.87 21.50
C ASP A 139 -2.13 6.47 20.51
N VAL A 140 -2.19 7.78 20.25
CA VAL A 140 -1.17 8.51 19.45
C VAL A 140 0.20 8.39 20.13
N PHE A 141 0.25 8.54 21.46
CA PHE A 141 1.48 8.62 22.24
C PHE A 141 1.90 7.28 22.87
N ARG A 142 1.07 6.24 22.73
CA ARG A 142 1.37 4.91 23.25
C ARG A 142 2.56 4.31 22.51
N GLN A 143 3.55 3.82 23.24
CA GLN A 143 4.67 3.08 22.64
C GLN A 143 4.27 1.63 22.34
N PRO A 144 4.71 1.06 21.20
CA PRO A 144 4.48 -0.34 20.90
C PRO A 144 5.35 -1.22 21.81
N GLU A 145 4.70 -2.05 22.65
CA GLU A 145 5.39 -2.92 23.60
C GLU A 145 5.67 -4.32 23.04
N ASN A 146 4.82 -4.81 22.13
CA ASN A 146 4.86 -6.16 21.62
C ASN A 146 4.77 -6.17 20.08
N ASP A 147 5.32 -7.22 19.48
CA ASP A 147 5.14 -7.49 18.05
C ASP A 147 3.67 -7.83 17.79
N ALA A 148 2.95 -6.93 17.15
CA ALA A 148 1.54 -7.10 16.86
C ALA A 148 1.09 -6.29 15.64
N CYS A 149 -0.19 -6.40 15.31
CA CYS A 149 -0.85 -5.62 14.28
C CYS A 149 -1.09 -4.18 14.76
N ALA A 150 -0.98 -3.20 13.86
CA ALA A 150 -1.48 -1.86 14.08
C ALA A 150 -2.81 -1.65 13.35
N TYR A 151 -3.72 -0.91 13.99
CA TYR A 151 -4.94 -0.40 13.39
C TYR A 151 -4.79 1.09 13.11
N ILE A 152 -5.16 1.52 11.91
CA ILE A 152 -5.22 2.92 11.49
C ILE A 152 -6.56 3.12 10.80
N GLY A 153 -7.46 3.91 11.38
CA GLY A 153 -8.79 4.11 10.82
C GLY A 153 -9.23 5.57 10.81
N GLN A 154 -10.12 5.89 9.89
CA GLN A 154 -10.69 7.23 9.71
C GLN A 154 -12.15 7.33 10.16
N SER A 155 -12.62 6.43 11.03
CA SER A 155 -13.97 6.46 11.63
C SER A 155 -13.93 5.95 13.06
N ALA A 156 -14.44 6.75 14.00
CA ALA A 156 -14.55 6.35 15.40
C ALA A 156 -15.55 5.19 15.57
N GLY A 157 -16.64 5.16 14.80
CA GLY A 157 -17.61 4.08 14.86
C GLY A 157 -17.04 2.73 14.41
N ILE A 158 -16.25 2.70 13.34
CA ILE A 158 -15.55 1.46 12.89
C ILE A 158 -14.45 1.08 13.89
N ALA A 159 -13.72 2.06 14.42
CA ALA A 159 -12.71 1.82 15.45
C ALA A 159 -13.31 1.16 16.70
N ASP A 160 -14.44 1.67 17.18
CA ASP A 160 -15.16 1.07 18.32
C ASP A 160 -15.56 -0.39 18.04
N CYS A 161 -16.12 -0.68 16.87
CA CYS A 161 -16.46 -2.04 16.47
C CYS A 161 -15.24 -2.97 16.42
N VAL A 162 -14.10 -2.49 15.88
CA VAL A 162 -12.84 -3.26 15.81
C VAL A 162 -12.29 -3.51 17.21
N GLN A 163 -12.32 -2.50 18.08
CA GLN A 163 -11.82 -2.61 19.46
C GLN A 163 -12.64 -3.58 20.29
N ASN A 164 -13.97 -3.51 20.23
CA ASN A 164 -14.87 -4.44 20.90
C ASN A 164 -14.65 -5.88 20.43
N TYR A 165 -14.58 -6.09 19.13
CA TYR A 165 -14.29 -7.41 18.58
C TYR A 165 -12.93 -7.95 19.04
N ALA A 166 -11.91 -7.10 19.07
CA ALA A 166 -10.57 -7.46 19.52
C ALA A 166 -10.55 -7.87 21.00
N GLN A 167 -11.23 -7.11 21.86
CA GLN A 167 -11.36 -7.41 23.30
C GLN A 167 -12.04 -8.75 23.55
N GLU A 168 -13.16 -9.03 22.87
CA GLU A 168 -13.87 -10.31 22.97
C GLU A 168 -13.01 -11.51 22.54
N ARG A 169 -12.04 -11.31 21.66
CA ARG A 169 -11.22 -12.36 21.04
C ARG A 169 -9.78 -12.41 21.54
N GLY A 170 -9.41 -11.53 22.48
CA GLY A 170 -8.05 -11.44 22.98
C GLY A 170 -7.03 -10.99 21.93
N ILE A 171 -7.47 -10.26 20.89
CA ILE A 171 -6.59 -9.68 19.87
C ILE A 171 -5.93 -8.43 20.43
N ILE A 172 -4.61 -8.36 20.35
CA ILE A 172 -3.83 -7.21 20.83
C ILE A 172 -3.32 -6.43 19.64
N PHE A 173 -3.52 -5.10 19.67
CA PHE A 173 -2.89 -4.16 18.77
C PHE A 173 -1.70 -3.49 19.45
N ASN A 174 -0.58 -3.37 18.75
CA ASN A 174 0.56 -2.56 19.25
C ASN A 174 0.32 -1.06 19.08
N ARG A 175 -0.47 -0.69 18.07
CA ARG A 175 -0.98 0.65 17.84
C ARG A 175 -2.45 0.58 17.47
N PHE A 176 -3.25 1.47 18.02
CA PHE A 176 -4.67 1.59 17.65
C PHE A 176 -5.01 3.06 17.43
N LEU A 177 -4.87 3.52 16.17
CA LEU A 177 -4.97 4.93 15.85
C LEU A 177 -6.25 5.23 15.08
N THR A 178 -7.05 6.14 15.62
CA THR A 178 -8.22 6.70 14.95
C THR A 178 -7.93 8.13 14.53
N LEU A 179 -8.08 8.41 13.24
CA LEU A 179 -7.84 9.74 12.64
C LEU A 179 -9.17 10.42 12.33
N ASN A 180 -9.17 11.72 12.39
CA ASN A 180 -10.26 12.52 11.84
C ASN A 180 -9.92 12.86 10.38
N PRO A 181 -10.69 12.37 9.38
CA PRO A 181 -10.32 12.44 7.97
C PRO A 181 -10.56 13.84 7.41
N GLN A 182 -9.50 14.63 7.28
CA GLN A 182 -9.52 15.95 6.63
C GLN A 182 -8.17 16.24 5.98
N ASN A 183 -8.13 17.23 5.12
CA ASN A 183 -6.90 17.63 4.41
C ASN A 183 -5.93 18.40 5.34
N TYR A 184 -5.39 17.72 6.34
CA TYR A 184 -4.39 18.27 7.26
C TYR A 184 -2.97 18.22 6.66
N PRO A 185 -2.01 19.01 7.20
CA PRO A 185 -0.59 18.93 6.80
C PRO A 185 0.02 17.54 6.93
N VAL A 186 -0.33 16.79 7.99
CA VAL A 186 0.06 15.38 8.13
C VAL A 186 -1.03 14.51 7.53
N SER A 187 -0.71 13.85 6.42
CA SER A 187 -1.64 12.97 5.71
C SER A 187 -1.70 11.58 6.34
N THR A 188 -2.78 10.85 6.05
CA THR A 188 -2.92 9.43 6.42
C THR A 188 -1.76 8.58 5.88
N GLY A 189 -1.27 8.88 4.67
CA GLY A 189 -0.11 8.20 4.08
C GLY A 189 1.16 8.38 4.90
N GLN A 190 1.47 9.59 5.41
CA GLN A 190 2.64 9.82 6.26
C GLN A 190 2.56 9.08 7.59
N ILE A 191 1.36 8.98 8.18
CA ILE A 191 1.13 8.22 9.41
C ILE A 191 1.34 6.72 9.16
N ILE A 192 0.84 6.20 8.03
CA ILE A 192 1.07 4.81 7.63
C ILE A 192 2.56 4.54 7.45
N ASP A 193 3.30 5.43 6.78
CA ASP A 193 4.76 5.30 6.59
C ASP A 193 5.48 5.22 7.93
N PHE A 194 5.13 6.12 8.86
CA PHE A 194 5.73 6.13 10.20
C PHE A 194 5.47 4.82 10.95
N ILE A 195 4.20 4.41 11.07
CA ILE A 195 3.82 3.19 11.80
C ILE A 195 4.38 1.93 11.12
N ALA A 196 4.40 1.92 9.78
CA ALA A 196 5.00 0.82 9.02
C ALA A 196 6.53 0.72 9.22
N SER A 197 7.23 1.80 9.58
CA SER A 197 8.66 1.80 9.89
C SER A 197 8.98 1.22 11.26
N GLU A 198 8.01 1.14 12.17
CA GLU A 198 8.20 0.56 13.51
C GLU A 198 8.45 -0.95 13.41
N LYS A 199 9.53 -1.43 14.05
CA LYS A 199 9.94 -2.85 14.01
C LYS A 199 8.86 -3.79 14.59
N GLN A 200 8.21 -3.35 15.66
CA GLN A 200 7.18 -4.11 16.37
C GLN A 200 5.86 -4.24 15.59
N THR A 201 5.63 -3.40 14.61
CA THR A 201 4.43 -3.50 13.76
C THR A 201 4.62 -4.61 12.74
N THR A 202 3.88 -5.71 12.87
CA THR A 202 3.97 -6.87 11.97
C THR A 202 2.97 -6.81 10.81
N ALA A 203 1.83 -6.13 11.03
CA ALA A 203 0.77 -6.00 10.06
C ALA A 203 0.00 -4.68 10.26
N LEU A 204 -0.71 -4.25 9.24
CA LEU A 204 -1.55 -3.05 9.24
C LEU A 204 -2.97 -3.41 8.84
N LEU A 205 -3.93 -3.06 9.69
CA LEU A 205 -5.34 -2.99 9.38
C LEU A 205 -5.72 -1.52 9.18
N VAL A 206 -6.08 -1.16 7.95
CA VAL A 206 -6.32 0.23 7.57
C VAL A 206 -7.76 0.42 7.15
N HIS A 207 -8.44 1.43 7.70
CA HIS A 207 -9.76 1.86 7.26
C HIS A 207 -9.68 3.26 6.64
N ILE A 208 -10.15 3.40 5.39
CA ILE A 208 -10.13 4.65 4.62
C ILE A 208 -11.56 5.07 4.27
N SER A 209 -11.94 6.29 4.63
CA SER A 209 -13.22 6.92 4.26
C SER A 209 -13.03 8.19 3.42
N VAL A 210 -11.84 8.79 3.47
CA VAL A 210 -11.48 10.00 2.71
C VAL A 210 -10.07 9.85 2.15
N LEU A 211 -9.88 10.25 0.91
CA LEU A 211 -8.58 10.26 0.24
C LEU A 211 -7.97 11.67 0.37
N ASP A 212 -7.20 11.90 1.42
CA ASP A 212 -6.55 13.19 1.72
C ASP A 212 -5.36 13.49 0.79
N ASN A 213 -4.56 12.50 0.46
CA ASN A 213 -3.47 12.55 -0.51
C ASN A 213 -3.30 11.18 -1.18
N PRO A 214 -4.08 10.86 -2.23
CA PRO A 214 -4.16 9.52 -2.80
C PRO A 214 -2.81 8.97 -3.28
N ARG A 215 -1.97 9.80 -3.91
CA ARG A 215 -0.65 9.37 -4.38
C ARG A 215 0.26 8.97 -3.23
N GLN A 216 0.35 9.81 -2.20
CA GLN A 216 1.17 9.51 -1.02
C GLN A 216 0.61 8.32 -0.25
N LEU A 217 -0.72 8.21 -0.12
CA LEU A 217 -1.39 7.08 0.49
C LEU A 217 -1.05 5.77 -0.24
N MET A 218 -1.18 5.73 -1.57
CA MET A 218 -0.86 4.53 -2.34
C MET A 218 0.62 4.16 -2.28
N SER A 219 1.52 5.16 -2.32
CA SER A 219 2.95 4.94 -2.16
C SER A 219 3.29 4.37 -0.77
N ALA A 220 2.69 4.90 0.29
CA ALA A 220 2.85 4.42 1.67
C ALA A 220 2.32 2.99 1.84
N LEU A 221 1.11 2.71 1.37
CA LEU A 221 0.50 1.39 1.40
C LEU A 221 1.35 0.36 0.63
N LYS A 222 1.82 0.72 -0.58
CA LYS A 222 2.70 -0.13 -1.40
C LYS A 222 4.03 -0.42 -0.69
N ALA A 223 4.64 0.60 -0.08
CA ALA A 223 5.89 0.45 0.67
C ALA A 223 5.70 -0.44 1.92
N ALA A 224 4.66 -0.20 2.71
CA ALA A 224 4.32 -1.01 3.87
C ALA A 224 4.05 -2.48 3.49
N ALA A 225 3.30 -2.68 2.41
CA ALA A 225 2.92 -4.01 1.93
C ALA A 225 4.12 -4.87 1.46
N ARG A 226 5.29 -4.28 1.20
CA ARG A 226 6.50 -5.05 0.85
C ARG A 226 7.01 -5.94 1.99
N ASN A 227 6.91 -5.44 3.22
CA ASN A 227 7.50 -6.11 4.38
C ASN A 227 6.45 -6.54 5.42
N LYS A 228 5.21 -6.10 5.28
CA LYS A 228 4.15 -6.31 6.24
C LYS A 228 2.86 -6.76 5.56
N ILE A 229 1.99 -7.40 6.31
CA ILE A 229 0.62 -7.68 5.87
C ILE A 229 -0.15 -6.36 5.93
N VAL A 230 -0.71 -5.91 4.81
CA VAL A 230 -1.57 -4.73 4.75
C VAL A 230 -2.93 -5.13 4.23
N ILE A 231 -3.97 -4.81 5.00
CA ILE A 231 -5.37 -5.09 4.67
C ILE A 231 -6.15 -3.79 4.78
N VAL A 232 -6.86 -3.45 3.72
CA VAL A 232 -7.61 -2.20 3.62
C VAL A 232 -9.11 -2.47 3.54
N LEU A 233 -9.86 -1.85 4.44
CA LEU A 233 -11.30 -1.63 4.33
C LEU A 233 -11.49 -0.18 3.89
N HIS A 234 -12.28 0.09 2.86
CA HIS A 234 -12.62 1.45 2.48
C HIS A 234 -14.13 1.66 2.40
N THR A 235 -14.56 2.87 2.67
CA THR A 235 -15.97 3.28 2.72
C THR A 235 -16.10 4.68 2.11
N LEU A 236 -15.63 4.84 0.86
CA LEU A 236 -15.72 6.12 0.18
C LEU A 236 -17.17 6.44 -0.17
N ALA A 237 -17.58 7.70 0.00
CA ALA A 237 -18.97 8.10 -0.19
C ALA A 237 -19.40 8.07 -1.66
N ASP A 238 -18.47 8.31 -2.58
CA ASP A 238 -18.71 8.30 -4.02
C ASP A 238 -18.38 6.91 -4.60
N SER A 239 -19.34 6.30 -5.29
CA SER A 239 -19.22 4.94 -5.85
C SER A 239 -18.18 4.83 -6.96
N GLN A 240 -17.94 5.91 -7.71
CA GLN A 240 -16.91 5.96 -8.75
C GLN A 240 -15.53 6.00 -8.10
N GLN A 241 -15.35 6.85 -7.09
CA GLN A 241 -14.12 6.90 -6.31
C GLN A 241 -13.83 5.56 -5.62
N ASP A 242 -14.84 4.91 -5.06
CA ASP A 242 -14.71 3.60 -4.41
C ASP A 242 -14.23 2.52 -5.39
N THR A 243 -14.79 2.49 -6.60
CA THR A 243 -14.37 1.59 -7.66
C THR A 243 -12.93 1.85 -8.11
N LEU A 244 -12.56 3.10 -8.34
CA LEU A 244 -11.21 3.49 -8.76
C LEU A 244 -10.17 3.19 -7.67
N PHE A 245 -10.51 3.41 -6.40
CA PHE A 245 -9.63 3.09 -5.29
C PHE A 245 -9.43 1.58 -5.13
N THR A 246 -10.49 0.78 -5.29
CA THR A 246 -10.39 -0.69 -5.35
C THR A 246 -9.40 -1.13 -6.42
N GLN A 247 -9.51 -0.59 -7.64
CA GLN A 247 -8.57 -0.90 -8.73
C GLN A 247 -7.13 -0.50 -8.40
N ALA A 248 -6.93 0.65 -7.75
CA ALA A 248 -5.60 1.09 -7.33
C ALA A 248 -4.96 0.13 -6.31
N LEU A 249 -5.74 -0.34 -5.34
CA LEU A 249 -5.30 -1.29 -4.33
C LEU A 249 -4.98 -2.67 -4.93
N GLU A 250 -5.86 -3.19 -5.81
CA GLU A 250 -5.65 -4.44 -6.53
C GLU A 250 -4.37 -4.40 -7.38
N ARG A 251 -4.18 -3.32 -8.15
CA ARG A 251 -2.98 -3.11 -8.96
C ARG A 251 -1.70 -3.06 -8.13
N SER A 252 -1.79 -2.59 -6.89
CA SER A 252 -0.68 -2.53 -5.94
C SER A 252 -0.51 -3.83 -5.14
N HIS A 253 -1.32 -4.86 -5.45
CA HIS A 253 -1.36 -6.14 -4.72
C HIS A 253 -1.59 -5.96 -3.22
N ILE A 254 -2.47 -5.02 -2.85
CA ILE A 254 -2.93 -4.78 -1.48
C ILE A 254 -4.26 -5.49 -1.29
N LEU A 255 -4.37 -6.28 -0.22
CA LEU A 255 -5.60 -7.01 0.06
C LEU A 255 -6.69 -6.04 0.54
N THR A 256 -7.83 -6.05 -0.16
CA THR A 256 -9.02 -5.30 0.22
C THR A 256 -10.09 -6.21 0.80
N VAL A 257 -10.88 -5.66 1.69
CA VAL A 257 -12.07 -6.28 2.27
C VAL A 257 -13.26 -5.32 2.17
N ASN A 258 -14.44 -5.86 1.94
CA ASN A 258 -15.63 -5.07 1.63
C ASN A 258 -16.68 -5.07 2.76
N THR A 259 -16.43 -5.82 3.84
CA THR A 259 -17.34 -5.90 4.98
C THR A 259 -16.59 -5.89 6.30
N LEU A 260 -17.25 -5.43 7.37
CA LEU A 260 -16.70 -5.49 8.73
C LEU A 260 -16.37 -6.93 9.15
N THR A 261 -17.20 -7.89 8.75
CA THR A 261 -16.95 -9.32 9.04
C THR A 261 -15.63 -9.81 8.45
N GLN A 262 -15.36 -9.44 7.19
CA GLN A 262 -14.08 -9.75 6.53
C GLN A 262 -12.92 -9.03 7.21
N PHE A 263 -13.11 -7.79 7.63
CA PHE A 263 -12.09 -7.00 8.33
C PHE A 263 -11.76 -7.59 9.70
N PHE A 264 -12.78 -8.00 10.48
CA PHE A 264 -12.59 -8.70 11.75
C PHE A 264 -11.90 -10.06 11.56
N THR A 265 -12.29 -10.78 10.51
CA THR A 265 -11.65 -12.05 10.15
C THR A 265 -10.17 -11.84 9.84
N ALA A 266 -9.84 -10.80 9.09
CA ALA A 266 -8.46 -10.43 8.78
C ALA A 266 -7.65 -10.13 10.05
N ALA A 267 -8.20 -9.36 10.99
CA ALA A 267 -7.56 -9.09 12.28
C ALA A 267 -7.24 -10.40 13.04
N LYS A 268 -8.20 -11.33 13.06
CA LYS A 268 -8.02 -12.64 13.67
C LYS A 268 -6.95 -13.49 12.98
N LEU A 269 -6.97 -13.53 11.65
CA LEU A 269 -5.96 -14.26 10.86
C LEU A 269 -4.54 -13.76 11.13
N ILE A 270 -4.35 -12.44 11.18
CA ILE A 270 -3.08 -11.82 11.52
C ILE A 270 -2.65 -12.20 12.94
N HIS A 271 -3.56 -12.10 13.90
CA HIS A 271 -3.28 -12.41 15.31
C HIS A 271 -2.85 -13.88 15.51
N THR A 272 -3.46 -14.82 14.77
CA THR A 272 -3.13 -16.24 14.88
C THR A 272 -1.83 -16.60 14.18
N GLY A 273 -1.37 -15.80 13.21
CA GLY A 273 -0.16 -16.06 12.43
C GLY A 273 -0.26 -17.25 11.47
N ILE A 274 -1.46 -17.80 11.27
CA ILE A 274 -1.68 -18.97 10.41
C ILE A 274 -1.60 -18.57 8.94
N THR A 275 -0.91 -19.36 8.13
CA THR A 275 -0.71 -19.12 6.71
C THR A 275 -1.44 -20.14 5.83
N SER A 276 -1.84 -19.74 4.61
CA SER A 276 -2.47 -20.65 3.65
C SER A 276 -1.48 -21.68 3.10
N ARG A 277 -1.99 -22.90 2.87
CA ARG A 277 -1.27 -23.97 2.15
C ARG A 277 -1.87 -24.28 0.79
N GLY A 278 -3.10 -23.83 0.53
CA GLY A 278 -3.81 -24.04 -0.73
C GLY A 278 -5.33 -24.01 -0.56
N LYS A 279 -6.04 -24.54 -1.55
CA LYS A 279 -7.49 -24.44 -1.70
C LYS A 279 -8.25 -25.73 -1.38
N ARG A 280 -7.55 -26.84 -1.09
CA ARG A 280 -8.14 -28.18 -0.87
C ARG A 280 -8.54 -28.31 0.60
N LEU A 281 -9.85 -28.32 0.86
CA LEU A 281 -10.43 -28.34 2.20
C LEU A 281 -10.99 -29.71 2.56
N ALA A 282 -10.61 -30.25 3.71
CA ALA A 282 -11.30 -31.37 4.34
C ALA A 282 -12.30 -30.84 5.38
N ILE A 283 -13.51 -31.41 5.40
CA ILE A 283 -14.56 -31.06 6.35
C ILE A 283 -14.86 -32.29 7.22
N VAL A 284 -14.80 -32.09 8.53
CA VAL A 284 -15.24 -33.06 9.56
C VAL A 284 -16.44 -32.48 10.26
N SER A 285 -17.54 -33.23 10.41
CA SER A 285 -18.75 -32.69 11.01
C SER A 285 -19.58 -33.76 11.72
N ASN A 286 -20.17 -33.41 12.87
CA ASN A 286 -21.27 -34.16 13.51
C ASN A 286 -22.66 -33.56 13.25
N ALA A 287 -22.74 -32.60 12.28
CA ALA A 287 -23.98 -31.89 11.90
C ALA A 287 -24.15 -31.95 10.35
N PRO A 288 -24.71 -33.03 9.78
CA PRO A 288 -24.76 -33.27 8.34
C PRO A 288 -25.46 -32.17 7.54
N GLN A 289 -26.55 -31.59 8.04
CA GLN A 289 -27.31 -30.55 7.36
C GLN A 289 -26.51 -29.23 7.28
N ILE A 290 -25.79 -28.88 8.34
CA ILE A 290 -24.94 -27.70 8.35
C ILE A 290 -23.73 -27.91 7.44
N CYS A 291 -23.18 -29.11 7.42
CA CYS A 291 -22.12 -29.47 6.48
C CYS A 291 -22.59 -29.34 5.03
N SER A 292 -23.81 -29.81 4.68
CA SER A 292 -24.39 -29.67 3.36
C SER A 292 -24.60 -28.20 2.96
N LEU A 293 -25.00 -27.35 3.90
CA LEU A 293 -25.09 -25.91 3.70
C LEU A 293 -23.70 -25.30 3.41
N SER A 294 -22.71 -25.70 4.20
CA SER A 294 -21.31 -25.24 4.02
C SER A 294 -20.76 -25.60 2.64
N ILE A 295 -21.08 -26.81 2.14
CA ILE A 295 -20.68 -27.25 0.79
C ILE A 295 -21.31 -26.38 -0.31
N LYS A 296 -22.58 -25.99 -0.15
CA LYS A 296 -23.23 -25.06 -1.10
C LYS A 296 -22.51 -23.70 -1.11
N ASN A 297 -22.07 -23.25 0.06
CA ASN A 297 -21.36 -21.97 0.18
C ASN A 297 -19.94 -22.01 -0.40
N LEU A 298 -19.33 -23.19 -0.61
CA LEU A 298 -18.07 -23.31 -1.33
C LEU A 298 -18.14 -22.75 -2.75
N ALA A 299 -19.31 -22.83 -3.41
CA ALA A 299 -19.52 -22.28 -4.76
C ALA A 299 -19.28 -20.75 -4.84
N HIS A 300 -19.34 -20.05 -3.71
CA HIS A 300 -19.08 -18.61 -3.60
C HIS A 300 -17.64 -18.28 -3.17
N THR A 301 -16.76 -19.28 -3.15
CA THR A 301 -15.36 -19.16 -2.77
C THR A 301 -14.47 -19.81 -3.85
N ASP A 302 -13.18 -19.63 -3.73
CA ASP A 302 -12.17 -20.29 -4.56
C ASP A 302 -11.74 -21.67 -4.01
N LEU A 303 -12.40 -22.14 -2.94
CA LEU A 303 -12.10 -23.40 -2.25
C LEU A 303 -12.74 -24.58 -2.97
N ARG A 304 -12.13 -25.75 -2.77
CA ARG A 304 -12.67 -27.03 -3.24
C ARG A 304 -12.48 -28.12 -2.19
N LEU A 305 -13.34 -29.12 -2.19
CA LEU A 305 -13.16 -30.28 -1.32
C LEU A 305 -11.87 -31.02 -1.69
N ALA A 306 -11.12 -31.41 -0.67
CA ALA A 306 -9.94 -32.26 -0.82
C ALA A 306 -10.36 -33.69 -1.19
N GLU A 307 -9.57 -34.34 -2.02
CA GLU A 307 -9.63 -35.79 -2.27
C GLU A 307 -8.51 -36.45 -1.47
N PRO A 308 -8.81 -36.95 -0.26
CA PRO A 308 -7.77 -37.53 0.62
C PRO A 308 -7.13 -38.76 -0.01
N THR A 309 -5.89 -39.04 0.37
CA THR A 309 -5.17 -40.22 -0.09
C THR A 309 -5.84 -41.51 0.36
N ASN A 310 -5.62 -42.59 -0.37
CA ASN A 310 -6.12 -43.94 -0.01
C ASN A 310 -5.62 -44.41 1.35
N SER A 311 -4.44 -43.97 1.77
CA SER A 311 -3.90 -44.27 3.11
C SER A 311 -4.73 -43.64 4.22
N THR A 312 -5.05 -42.35 4.04
CA THR A 312 -5.85 -41.57 4.97
C THR A 312 -7.29 -42.09 5.07
N THR A 313 -7.94 -42.40 3.93
CA THR A 313 -9.30 -42.93 3.92
C THR A 313 -9.40 -44.29 4.60
N ARG A 314 -8.40 -45.18 4.42
CA ARG A 314 -8.32 -46.48 5.10
C ARG A 314 -8.08 -46.34 6.61
N ALA A 315 -7.18 -45.43 6.99
CA ALA A 315 -6.92 -45.14 8.41
C ALA A 315 -8.15 -44.63 9.14
N LEU A 316 -8.86 -43.66 8.54
CA LEU A 316 -10.12 -43.16 9.04
C LEU A 316 -11.19 -44.24 9.15
N ALA A 317 -11.37 -45.08 8.14
CA ALA A 317 -12.35 -46.15 8.16
C ALA A 317 -12.08 -47.16 9.30
N ARG A 318 -10.82 -47.48 9.57
CA ARG A 318 -10.43 -48.35 10.70
C ARG A 318 -10.74 -47.69 12.05
N THR A 319 -10.37 -46.42 12.23
CA THR A 319 -10.60 -45.65 13.47
C THR A 319 -12.09 -45.50 13.78
N LEU A 320 -12.90 -45.34 12.73
CA LEU A 320 -14.34 -45.17 12.85
C LEU A 320 -15.12 -46.49 12.87
N ALA A 321 -14.43 -47.63 12.79
CA ALA A 321 -15.02 -48.95 12.63
C ALA A 321 -16.09 -49.02 11.52
N GLN A 322 -15.90 -48.23 10.45
CA GLN A 322 -16.81 -48.17 9.30
C GLN A 322 -16.49 -49.27 8.29
N LYS A 323 -17.55 -49.85 7.70
CA LYS A 323 -17.43 -50.86 6.65
C LYS A 323 -17.09 -50.25 5.27
N SER A 324 -17.34 -48.96 5.08
CA SER A 324 -17.08 -48.22 3.84
C SER A 324 -15.89 -47.26 4.02
N PRO A 325 -15.16 -46.89 2.95
CA PRO A 325 -14.14 -45.85 3.02
C PRO A 325 -14.72 -44.55 3.51
N ALA A 326 -13.94 -43.84 4.33
CA ALA A 326 -14.30 -42.49 4.76
C ALA A 326 -14.02 -41.50 3.63
N TYR A 327 -14.98 -40.66 3.32
CA TYR A 327 -14.89 -39.64 2.27
C TYR A 327 -14.86 -38.24 2.87
N ASN A 328 -14.50 -37.25 2.08
CA ASN A 328 -14.64 -35.85 2.40
C ASN A 328 -15.92 -35.28 1.73
N PRO A 329 -16.89 -34.78 2.48
CA PRO A 329 -16.90 -34.54 3.95
C PRO A 329 -17.00 -35.83 4.79
N LEU A 330 -16.39 -35.79 5.97
CA LEU A 330 -16.48 -36.88 6.94
C LEU A 330 -17.58 -36.56 7.96
N TYR A 331 -18.57 -37.43 8.02
CA TYR A 331 -19.64 -37.34 9.01
C TYR A 331 -19.36 -38.24 10.21
N LEU A 332 -19.37 -37.64 11.39
CA LEU A 332 -19.22 -38.33 12.65
C LEU A 332 -20.58 -38.43 13.37
N PRO A 333 -20.91 -39.56 14.00
CA PRO A 333 -22.04 -39.63 14.92
C PRO A 333 -21.97 -38.56 16.02
N SER A 334 -23.11 -38.05 16.44
CA SER A 334 -23.17 -36.99 17.48
C SER A 334 -22.72 -37.41 18.86
N ASP A 335 -22.64 -38.73 19.09
CA ASP A 335 -22.20 -39.41 20.32
C ASP A 335 -20.76 -39.94 20.21
N SER A 336 -20.05 -39.59 19.17
CA SER A 336 -18.65 -39.98 18.98
C SER A 336 -17.78 -39.55 20.17
N ALA A 337 -16.89 -40.44 20.60
CA ALA A 337 -15.92 -40.15 21.65
C ALA A 337 -14.98 -38.99 21.26
N VAL A 338 -14.51 -38.22 22.22
CA VAL A 338 -13.62 -37.06 22.05
C VAL A 338 -12.42 -37.40 21.16
N GLY A 339 -11.78 -38.56 21.39
CA GLY A 339 -10.61 -38.99 20.60
C GLY A 339 -10.90 -39.25 19.13
N VAL A 340 -12.16 -39.49 18.74
CA VAL A 340 -12.54 -39.69 17.32
C VAL A 340 -12.47 -38.35 16.55
N PHE A 341 -12.91 -37.25 17.14
CA PHE A 341 -12.77 -35.92 16.55
C PHE A 341 -11.31 -35.53 16.38
N GLN A 342 -10.49 -35.81 17.39
CA GLN A 342 -9.04 -35.60 17.33
C GLN A 342 -8.42 -36.38 16.17
N ALA A 343 -8.61 -37.70 16.15
CA ALA A 343 -8.01 -38.57 15.13
C ALA A 343 -8.47 -38.19 13.72
N ALA A 344 -9.75 -37.86 13.52
CA ALA A 344 -10.26 -37.43 12.23
C ALA A 344 -9.56 -36.14 11.73
N CYS A 345 -9.38 -35.14 12.59
CA CYS A 345 -8.68 -33.92 12.24
C CYS A 345 -7.17 -34.19 11.98
N GLU A 346 -6.51 -35.01 12.80
CA GLU A 346 -5.09 -35.34 12.65
C GLU A 346 -4.80 -36.05 11.32
N TYR A 347 -5.64 -37.03 10.92
CA TYR A 347 -5.45 -37.73 9.65
C TYR A 347 -5.52 -36.78 8.45
N TYR A 348 -6.49 -35.83 8.44
CA TYR A 348 -6.58 -34.87 7.34
C TYR A 348 -5.48 -33.80 7.41
N LEU A 349 -5.07 -33.36 8.59
CA LEU A 349 -3.95 -32.43 8.74
C LEU A 349 -2.64 -33.03 8.21
N ASN A 350 -2.45 -34.35 8.33
CA ASN A 350 -1.28 -35.05 7.86
C ASN A 350 -1.39 -35.53 6.40
N ASP A 351 -2.57 -35.44 5.77
CA ASP A 351 -2.79 -35.89 4.39
C ASP A 351 -2.23 -34.90 3.37
N GLU A 352 -1.40 -35.36 2.42
CA GLU A 352 -0.73 -34.52 1.41
C GLU A 352 -1.68 -33.86 0.40
N ASN A 353 -2.87 -34.42 0.21
CA ASN A 353 -3.90 -33.88 -0.67
C ASN A 353 -4.84 -32.88 0.02
N THR A 354 -4.66 -32.63 1.32
CA THR A 354 -5.43 -31.69 2.11
C THR A 354 -4.59 -30.47 2.44
N ASP A 355 -5.10 -29.26 2.19
CA ASP A 355 -4.43 -27.98 2.47
C ASP A 355 -4.93 -27.31 3.75
N ALA A 356 -6.17 -27.60 4.14
CA ALA A 356 -6.80 -27.11 5.35
C ALA A 356 -7.88 -28.06 5.85
N VAL A 357 -8.17 -28.01 7.15
CA VAL A 357 -9.25 -28.81 7.79
C VAL A 357 -10.26 -27.86 8.43
N CYS A 358 -11.56 -28.14 8.25
CA CYS A 358 -12.65 -27.45 8.92
C CYS A 358 -13.43 -28.46 9.77
N LEU A 359 -13.44 -28.26 11.09
CA LEU A 359 -14.27 -29.02 12.01
C LEU A 359 -15.56 -28.23 12.33
N LEU A 360 -16.70 -28.76 11.88
CA LEU A 360 -18.05 -28.26 12.19
C LEU A 360 -18.63 -29.05 13.34
N TYR A 361 -18.56 -28.51 14.54
CA TYR A 361 -19.00 -29.20 15.77
C TYR A 361 -20.29 -28.58 16.31
N ALA A 362 -21.32 -29.41 16.45
CA ALA A 362 -22.58 -29.06 17.11
C ALA A 362 -22.73 -29.92 18.40
N GLY A 363 -22.58 -29.27 19.54
CA GLY A 363 -22.70 -29.96 20.83
C GLY A 363 -24.14 -30.12 21.29
N ARG A 364 -24.42 -31.27 21.87
CA ARG A 364 -25.71 -31.52 22.59
C ARG A 364 -25.56 -31.39 24.11
N ASN A 365 -24.32 -31.46 24.61
CA ASN A 365 -23.98 -31.41 26.03
C ASN A 365 -22.73 -30.53 26.23
N ASN A 366 -22.80 -29.56 27.16
CA ASN A 366 -21.72 -28.62 27.42
C ASN A 366 -20.39 -29.28 27.84
N ALA A 367 -20.50 -30.40 28.63
CA ALA A 367 -19.31 -31.10 29.11
C ALA A 367 -18.49 -31.70 27.97
N ASP A 368 -19.16 -32.35 27.00
CA ASP A 368 -18.48 -32.97 25.86
C ASP A 368 -17.86 -31.92 24.91
N SER A 369 -18.56 -30.80 24.71
CA SER A 369 -18.07 -29.72 23.84
C SER A 369 -16.77 -29.10 24.33
N THR A 370 -16.62 -28.97 25.66
CA THR A 370 -15.39 -28.43 26.28
C THR A 370 -14.22 -29.42 26.13
N GLN A 371 -14.46 -30.71 26.33
CA GLN A 371 -13.41 -31.74 26.17
C GLN A 371 -12.97 -31.84 24.73
N VAL A 372 -13.89 -31.86 23.77
CA VAL A 372 -13.53 -31.84 22.33
C VAL A 372 -12.73 -30.57 22.00
N ALA A 373 -13.16 -29.39 22.48
CA ALA A 373 -12.45 -28.13 22.26
C ALA A 373 -11.02 -28.19 22.80
N GLN A 374 -10.78 -28.72 24.00
CA GLN A 374 -9.45 -28.83 24.63
C GLN A 374 -8.49 -29.68 23.77
N VAL A 375 -9.01 -30.77 23.24
CA VAL A 375 -8.20 -31.73 22.47
C VAL A 375 -7.87 -31.17 21.07
N VAL A 376 -8.87 -30.69 20.34
CA VAL A 376 -8.68 -30.20 18.98
C VAL A 376 -7.92 -28.86 18.92
N ALA A 377 -8.04 -28.04 19.97
CA ALA A 377 -7.31 -26.77 20.04
C ALA A 377 -5.79 -26.94 19.98
N ARG A 378 -5.28 -28.05 20.51
CA ARG A 378 -3.84 -28.37 20.52
C ARG A 378 -3.31 -28.79 19.16
N LEU A 379 -4.17 -29.24 18.25
CA LEU A 379 -3.75 -29.75 16.94
C LEU A 379 -3.13 -28.67 16.05
N GLN A 380 -3.56 -27.42 16.19
CA GLN A 380 -2.98 -26.33 15.41
C GLN A 380 -1.51 -26.07 15.73
N THR A 381 -1.08 -26.32 16.98
CA THR A 381 0.34 -26.16 17.35
C THR A 381 1.24 -27.28 16.76
N GLN A 382 0.63 -28.37 16.33
CA GLN A 382 1.32 -29.54 15.77
C GLN A 382 1.27 -29.58 14.24
N SER A 383 0.53 -28.65 13.60
CA SER A 383 0.37 -28.63 12.15
C SER A 383 0.53 -27.22 11.58
N ASN A 384 1.23 -27.17 10.44
CA ASN A 384 1.37 -25.95 9.65
C ASN A 384 0.17 -25.69 8.72
N LYS A 385 -0.82 -26.60 8.66
CA LYS A 385 -2.04 -26.44 7.88
C LYS A 385 -3.11 -25.74 8.72
N PRO A 386 -3.92 -24.84 8.15
CA PRO A 386 -5.02 -24.19 8.86
C PRO A 386 -6.02 -25.22 9.39
N LEU A 387 -6.33 -25.14 10.69
CA LEU A 387 -7.45 -25.85 11.32
C LEU A 387 -8.52 -24.80 11.71
N LEU A 388 -9.65 -24.85 10.99
CA LEU A 388 -10.78 -23.96 11.19
C LEU A 388 -11.78 -24.67 12.12
N LEU A 389 -12.03 -24.10 13.29
CA LEU A 389 -12.92 -24.64 14.30
C LEU A 389 -14.24 -23.90 14.27
N VAL A 390 -15.32 -24.55 13.89
CA VAL A 390 -16.67 -23.96 13.88
C VAL A 390 -17.48 -24.61 14.99
N TRP A 391 -17.75 -23.85 16.04
CA TRP A 391 -18.53 -24.28 17.19
C TRP A 391 -19.95 -23.73 17.11
N LEU A 392 -20.94 -24.61 17.14
CA LEU A 392 -22.32 -24.31 16.78
C LEU A 392 -23.28 -24.44 17.98
N GLY A 393 -24.23 -23.50 18.06
CA GLY A 393 -25.29 -23.54 19.08
C GLY A 393 -24.74 -23.51 20.51
N SER A 394 -25.21 -24.41 21.37
CA SER A 394 -24.80 -24.48 22.79
C SER A 394 -23.34 -24.90 23.01
N ALA A 395 -22.67 -25.44 21.97
CA ALA A 395 -21.26 -25.75 22.06
C ALA A 395 -20.40 -24.48 22.10
N ASP A 396 -20.82 -23.39 21.47
CA ASP A 396 -20.16 -22.09 21.52
C ASP A 396 -20.50 -21.34 22.80
N ASN A 397 -19.73 -21.59 23.83
CA ASN A 397 -19.91 -21.00 25.16
C ASN A 397 -18.61 -20.34 25.64
N PRO A 398 -18.65 -19.52 26.73
CA PRO A 398 -17.46 -18.78 27.19
C PRO A 398 -16.23 -19.66 27.48
N HIS A 399 -16.44 -20.90 27.96
CA HIS A 399 -15.33 -21.81 28.28
C HIS A 399 -14.62 -22.30 26.97
N THR A 400 -15.39 -22.70 25.97
CA THR A 400 -14.81 -23.13 24.68
C THR A 400 -14.14 -21.97 23.96
N GLN A 401 -14.72 -20.77 24.02
CA GLN A 401 -14.10 -19.56 23.45
C GLN A 401 -12.78 -19.21 24.16
N ALA A 402 -12.73 -19.31 25.49
CA ALA A 402 -11.51 -19.05 26.27
C ALA A 402 -10.38 -20.03 25.86
N ILE A 403 -10.69 -21.33 25.69
CA ILE A 403 -9.73 -22.35 25.23
C ILE A 403 -9.15 -21.94 23.86
N PHE A 404 -10.02 -21.61 22.90
CA PHE A 404 -9.58 -21.26 21.55
C PHE A 404 -8.78 -19.96 21.49
N ASN A 405 -9.18 -18.94 22.28
CA ASN A 405 -8.44 -17.68 22.38
C ASN A 405 -7.05 -17.89 22.99
N GLN A 406 -6.95 -18.66 24.07
CA GLN A 406 -5.67 -18.97 24.74
C GLN A 406 -4.68 -19.69 23.80
N GLN A 407 -5.19 -20.59 22.94
CA GLN A 407 -4.38 -21.34 21.99
C GLN A 407 -4.23 -20.61 20.63
N LYS A 408 -4.74 -19.38 20.49
CA LYS A 408 -4.78 -18.59 19.25
C LYS A 408 -5.35 -19.35 18.04
N ASN A 409 -6.40 -20.16 18.26
CA ASN A 409 -7.04 -20.93 17.21
C ASN A 409 -7.92 -20.09 16.29
N LEU A 410 -8.06 -20.52 15.03
CA LEU A 410 -9.06 -20.01 14.10
C LEU A 410 -10.42 -20.61 14.41
N HIS A 411 -11.21 -19.97 15.29
CA HIS A 411 -12.54 -20.44 15.64
C HIS A 411 -13.64 -19.45 15.21
N PHE A 412 -14.79 -19.98 14.83
CA PHE A 412 -15.92 -19.25 14.24
C PHE A 412 -17.25 -19.77 14.79
N LYS A 413 -18.26 -18.87 14.80
CA LYS A 413 -19.63 -19.22 15.17
C LYS A 413 -20.48 -19.70 13.98
N GLN A 414 -20.00 -19.43 12.77
CA GLN A 414 -20.69 -19.72 11.50
C GLN A 414 -19.72 -20.31 10.50
N PRO A 415 -20.13 -21.34 9.73
CA PRO A 415 -19.29 -21.99 8.73
C PRO A 415 -18.82 -21.03 7.62
N GLU A 416 -19.71 -20.12 7.22
CA GLU A 416 -19.44 -19.14 6.16
C GLU A 416 -18.23 -18.27 6.49
N HIS A 417 -18.12 -17.85 7.76
CA HIS A 417 -16.99 -17.05 8.22
C HIS A 417 -15.67 -17.85 8.18
N ALA A 418 -15.72 -19.14 8.48
CA ALA A 418 -14.53 -20.02 8.39
C ALA A 418 -14.08 -20.19 6.93
N LEU A 419 -15.04 -20.41 6.00
CA LEU A 419 -14.73 -20.55 4.58
C LEU A 419 -14.17 -19.25 4.01
N HIS A 420 -14.78 -18.11 4.34
CA HIS A 420 -14.25 -16.81 3.94
C HIS A 420 -12.87 -16.52 4.51
N ALA A 421 -12.61 -16.93 5.76
CA ALA A 421 -11.27 -16.79 6.36
C ALA A 421 -10.21 -17.54 5.55
N LEU A 422 -10.49 -18.78 5.17
CA LEU A 422 -9.56 -19.57 4.36
C LEU A 422 -9.38 -18.98 2.95
N SER A 423 -10.45 -18.49 2.34
CA SER A 423 -10.39 -17.79 1.06
C SER A 423 -9.54 -16.51 1.14
N GLN A 424 -9.68 -15.72 2.22
CA GLN A 424 -8.83 -14.54 2.47
C GLN A 424 -7.34 -14.92 2.63
N LEU A 425 -7.03 -16.00 3.35
CA LEU A 425 -5.66 -16.51 3.46
C LEU A 425 -5.08 -16.89 2.10
N ASN A 426 -5.89 -17.52 1.26
CA ASN A 426 -5.48 -17.88 -0.11
C ASN A 426 -5.29 -16.64 -1.00
N ALA A 427 -6.19 -15.68 -0.92
CA ALA A 427 -6.08 -14.41 -1.62
C ALA A 427 -4.78 -13.69 -1.23
N TYR A 428 -4.50 -13.59 0.07
CA TYR A 428 -3.27 -12.98 0.57
C TYR A 428 -2.01 -13.68 0.01
N ARG A 429 -1.97 -15.02 0.06
CA ARG A 429 -0.88 -15.81 -0.54
C ARG A 429 -0.72 -15.55 -2.04
N THR A 430 -1.83 -15.51 -2.76
CA THR A 430 -1.84 -15.23 -4.20
C THR A 430 -1.32 -13.83 -4.49
N HIS A 431 -1.77 -12.82 -3.74
CA HIS A 431 -1.28 -11.44 -3.86
C HIS A 431 0.22 -11.32 -3.57
N GLN A 432 0.72 -12.03 -2.55
CA GLN A 432 2.16 -12.06 -2.29
C GLN A 432 2.93 -12.69 -3.46
N GLN A 433 2.44 -13.80 -4.02
CA GLN A 433 3.09 -14.45 -5.17
C GLN A 433 3.04 -13.58 -6.42
N GLN A 434 1.93 -12.90 -6.68
CA GLN A 434 1.77 -11.99 -7.82
C GLN A 434 2.65 -10.75 -7.69
N ARG A 435 2.83 -10.22 -6.48
CA ARG A 435 3.72 -9.10 -6.21
C ARG A 435 5.17 -9.36 -6.65
N TYR A 436 5.60 -10.62 -6.58
CA TYR A 436 6.94 -11.03 -6.98
C TYR A 436 7.00 -11.62 -8.40
N ARG A 437 5.86 -11.71 -9.10
CA ARG A 437 5.84 -12.03 -10.52
C ARG A 437 6.27 -10.80 -11.30
N THR A 438 7.34 -10.97 -12.02
CA THR A 438 7.81 -9.99 -12.99
C THR A 438 7.12 -10.26 -14.31
N GLY A 439 6.65 -9.21 -14.99
CA GLY A 439 6.08 -9.33 -16.34
C GLY A 439 7.07 -10.01 -17.30
N ALA A 440 6.57 -10.69 -18.30
CA ALA A 440 7.41 -11.19 -19.39
C ALA A 440 7.96 -9.97 -20.15
N PHE A 441 9.25 -10.01 -20.49
CA PHE A 441 9.85 -9.00 -21.36
C PHE A 441 9.13 -9.03 -22.71
N HIS A 442 8.55 -7.90 -23.10
CA HIS A 442 8.03 -7.66 -24.43
C HIS A 442 8.89 -6.58 -25.07
N ASP A 443 9.47 -6.91 -26.19
CA ASP A 443 10.22 -5.95 -27.02
C ASP A 443 9.23 -4.96 -27.66
N TYR A 444 8.78 -4.02 -26.84
CA TYR A 444 8.04 -2.88 -27.37
C TYR A 444 9.07 -1.92 -27.95
N ARG A 445 9.29 -2.02 -29.26
CA ARG A 445 9.87 -0.92 -30.02
C ARG A 445 8.86 0.22 -29.99
N TYR A 446 8.84 0.93 -28.87
CA TYR A 446 8.14 2.22 -28.86
C TYR A 446 8.70 3.04 -29.99
N ALA A 447 7.85 3.52 -30.86
CA ALA A 447 8.23 4.54 -31.82
C ALA A 447 8.58 5.82 -31.04
N SER A 448 9.73 5.79 -30.36
CA SER A 448 10.29 6.88 -29.54
C SER A 448 10.47 8.15 -30.35
N VAL A 449 10.71 7.99 -31.68
CA VAL A 449 10.78 9.06 -32.65
C VAL A 449 9.48 9.86 -32.75
N ALA A 450 8.33 9.21 -32.64
CA ALA A 450 7.04 9.90 -32.78
C ALA A 450 6.65 10.65 -31.48
N ALA A 451 6.96 10.11 -30.30
CA ALA A 451 6.70 10.82 -29.02
C ALA A 451 7.60 12.08 -28.90
N GLY A 452 8.86 11.98 -29.25
CA GLY A 452 9.78 13.15 -29.34
C GLY A 452 9.34 14.16 -30.38
N ALA A 453 8.89 13.73 -31.56
CA ALA A 453 8.35 14.58 -32.59
C ALA A 453 7.04 15.26 -32.15
N LEU A 454 6.16 14.52 -31.48
CA LEU A 454 4.92 15.05 -30.93
C LEU A 454 5.18 16.11 -29.87
N HIS A 455 6.05 15.82 -28.91
CA HIS A 455 6.46 16.78 -27.89
C HIS A 455 7.16 18.01 -28.51
N SER A 456 8.03 17.84 -29.51
CA SER A 456 8.68 18.94 -30.22
C SER A 456 7.71 19.75 -31.07
N HIS A 457 6.64 19.17 -31.60
CA HIS A 457 5.59 19.90 -32.34
C HIS A 457 4.58 20.57 -31.44
N LEU A 458 4.24 20.01 -30.31
CA LEU A 458 3.29 20.59 -29.36
C LEU A 458 3.95 21.62 -28.40
N LYS A 459 5.22 21.40 -28.03
CA LYS A 459 5.96 22.28 -27.12
C LYS A 459 6.09 23.75 -27.59
N PRO A 460 6.27 24.06 -28.88
CA PRO A 460 6.24 25.45 -29.37
C PRO A 460 4.83 26.07 -29.37
N LEU A 461 3.78 25.27 -29.35
CA LEU A 461 2.40 25.72 -29.44
C LEU A 461 1.74 25.94 -28.04
N LEU A 462 2.28 25.26 -27.02
CA LEU A 462 1.75 25.26 -25.66
C LEU A 462 2.06 26.54 -24.84
N PRO A 463 3.19 27.27 -25.02
CA PRO A 463 3.46 28.50 -24.25
C PRO A 463 2.88 29.77 -24.85
N VAL A 464 2.45 29.79 -26.14
CA VAL A 464 2.10 31.01 -26.87
C VAL A 464 0.59 31.13 -27.08
N ALA A 465 -0.17 30.07 -26.91
CA ALA A 465 -1.58 30.08 -27.15
C ALA A 465 -2.34 29.69 -25.88
N VAL A 466 -2.87 30.65 -25.18
CA VAL A 466 -4.22 30.51 -24.61
C VAL A 466 -5.09 30.13 -25.81
N LEU A 467 -5.13 28.84 -26.14
CA LEU A 467 -5.94 28.37 -27.24
C LEU A 467 -7.39 28.47 -26.80
N PRO A 468 -8.18 29.40 -27.38
CA PRO A 468 -9.60 29.43 -27.08
C PRO A 468 -10.18 28.05 -27.42
N ALA A 469 -11.06 27.53 -26.57
CA ALA A 469 -11.80 26.32 -26.81
C ALA A 469 -12.38 26.39 -28.24
N GLY A 470 -11.79 25.63 -29.20
CA GLY A 470 -12.17 25.73 -30.61
C GLY A 470 -11.60 24.63 -31.48
N LYS A 471 -12.21 24.46 -32.65
CA LYS A 471 -11.98 23.39 -33.62
C LYS A 471 -10.51 23.19 -34.08
N ASN A 472 -9.63 24.17 -33.93
CA ASN A 472 -8.23 24.08 -34.40
C ASN A 472 -7.35 23.22 -33.52
N ASN A 473 -7.64 23.11 -32.22
CA ASN A 473 -6.88 22.28 -31.28
C ASN A 473 -7.09 20.78 -31.56
N THR A 474 -8.30 20.45 -32.02
CA THR A 474 -8.68 19.12 -32.49
C THR A 474 -7.79 18.68 -33.68
N ALA A 475 -7.49 19.61 -34.61
CA ALA A 475 -6.67 19.32 -35.78
C ALA A 475 -5.20 19.01 -35.43
N TYR A 476 -4.62 19.69 -34.44
CA TYR A 476 -3.25 19.45 -34.00
C TYR A 476 -3.10 18.12 -33.25
N PHE A 477 -4.04 17.80 -32.38
CA PHE A 477 -4.07 16.49 -31.70
C PHE A 477 -4.31 15.35 -32.69
N LEU A 478 -5.19 15.56 -33.67
CA LEU A 478 -5.40 14.64 -34.78
C LEU A 478 -4.17 14.47 -35.64
N THR A 479 -3.44 15.55 -35.98
CA THR A 479 -2.19 15.47 -36.74
C THR A 479 -1.15 14.68 -35.93
N ALA A 480 -1.13 14.82 -34.65
CA ALA A 480 -0.27 14.06 -33.76
C ALA A 480 -0.65 12.58 -33.68
N LEU A 481 -1.94 12.26 -33.60
CA LEU A 481 -2.46 10.90 -33.70
C LEU A 481 -2.34 10.32 -35.12
N GLN A 482 -2.43 11.16 -36.16
CA GLN A 482 -2.28 10.80 -37.58
C GLN A 482 -0.84 10.46 -37.96
N ALA A 483 0.16 11.02 -37.26
CA ALA A 483 1.54 10.56 -37.40
C ALA A 483 1.72 9.09 -37.05
N TYR A 484 0.72 8.51 -36.35
CA TYR A 484 0.70 7.09 -35.96
C TYR A 484 -0.06 6.16 -36.92
N ASN A 485 -1.00 6.62 -37.74
CA ASN A 485 -1.55 5.92 -38.92
C ASN A 485 -2.74 6.67 -39.51
N SER A 486 -2.58 7.04 -40.71
CA SER A 486 -3.46 7.53 -41.78
C SER A 486 -4.95 7.73 -41.62
N PRO A 487 -5.51 8.75 -42.28
CA PRO A 487 -6.83 9.24 -42.04
C PRO A 487 -7.88 8.65 -42.98
N GLU A 488 -9.05 8.58 -42.55
CA GLU A 488 -10.32 8.96 -43.18
C GLU A 488 -11.51 8.34 -42.47
N ILE A 489 -12.51 9.17 -42.27
CA ILE A 489 -13.74 8.92 -41.50
C ILE A 489 -14.66 8.05 -42.31
N HIS A 490 -15.08 6.87 -41.85
CA HIS A 490 -16.31 6.21 -42.26
C HIS A 490 -16.87 5.24 -41.22
N HIS A 491 -18.19 5.27 -41.07
CA HIS A 491 -19.21 4.41 -40.43
C HIS A 491 -18.81 3.42 -39.32
N LYS A 492 -19.61 3.45 -38.25
CA LYS A 492 -19.58 2.52 -37.11
C LYS A 492 -19.58 1.08 -37.56
N SER A 493 -18.53 0.34 -37.25
CA SER A 493 -18.40 -1.11 -37.37
C SER A 493 -18.55 -1.76 -36.01
N ASP A 494 -18.83 -3.07 -35.95
CA ASP A 494 -18.92 -3.85 -34.70
C ASP A 494 -17.65 -3.81 -33.84
N ASN A 495 -16.52 -3.32 -34.38
CA ASN A 495 -15.25 -3.11 -33.70
C ASN A 495 -14.98 -1.63 -33.41
N SER A 496 -15.94 -0.92 -32.80
CA SER A 496 -15.78 0.48 -32.39
C SER A 496 -15.42 0.59 -30.92
N LEU A 497 -14.57 1.55 -30.59
CA LEU A 497 -14.13 1.86 -29.22
C LEU A 497 -14.21 3.37 -28.99
N ASP A 498 -14.98 3.79 -28.01
CA ASP A 498 -14.96 5.17 -27.53
C ASP A 498 -13.94 5.29 -26.40
N LEU A 499 -13.04 6.28 -26.50
CA LEU A 499 -12.04 6.59 -25.51
C LEU A 499 -12.30 7.98 -24.95
N LYS A 500 -12.30 8.08 -23.62
CA LYS A 500 -12.27 9.37 -22.92
C LYS A 500 -11.09 9.42 -21.96
N TRP A 501 -10.48 10.59 -21.89
CA TRP A 501 -9.48 10.94 -20.92
C TRP A 501 -10.01 12.16 -20.16
N GLU A 502 -10.25 12.02 -18.89
CA GLU A 502 -10.79 13.09 -18.06
C GLU A 502 -10.22 13.04 -16.65
N ARG A 503 -10.25 14.18 -15.98
CA ARG A 503 -9.82 14.28 -14.59
C ARG A 503 -10.95 13.94 -13.66
N ILE A 504 -10.70 12.99 -12.75
CA ILE A 504 -11.62 12.58 -11.69
C ILE A 504 -10.91 12.78 -10.35
N ASP A 505 -11.25 13.86 -9.65
CA ASP A 505 -10.65 14.13 -8.34
C ASP A 505 -11.12 13.10 -7.29
N PRO A 506 -10.23 12.63 -6.41
CA PRO A 506 -8.84 13.04 -6.24
C PRO A 506 -7.82 12.13 -6.94
N PHE A 507 -8.21 11.29 -7.92
CA PHE A 507 -7.36 10.31 -8.59
C PHE A 507 -6.46 10.91 -9.67
N GLY A 508 -6.79 12.10 -10.13
CA GLY A 508 -6.18 12.71 -11.30
C GLY A 508 -6.85 12.22 -12.58
N TYR A 509 -6.08 11.96 -13.62
CA TYR A 509 -6.62 11.54 -14.90
C TYR A 509 -7.04 10.06 -14.91
N VAL A 510 -8.12 9.77 -15.62
CA VAL A 510 -8.68 8.43 -15.81
C VAL A 510 -8.90 8.19 -17.29
N LEU A 511 -8.48 7.03 -17.78
CA LEU A 511 -8.76 6.55 -19.11
C LEU A 511 -10.05 5.74 -19.09
N ILE A 512 -11.08 6.19 -19.81
CA ILE A 512 -12.38 5.54 -19.88
C ILE A 512 -12.53 4.94 -21.27
N LEU A 513 -12.75 3.63 -21.33
CA LEU A 513 -12.95 2.87 -22.55
C LEU A 513 -14.38 2.35 -22.60
N GLN A 514 -15.06 2.57 -23.71
CA GLN A 514 -16.44 2.12 -23.90
C GLN A 514 -16.61 1.39 -25.22
N ALA A 515 -17.10 0.15 -25.16
CA ALA A 515 -17.45 -0.66 -26.32
C ALA A 515 -18.56 -1.65 -25.94
N HIS A 516 -19.44 -2.01 -26.89
CA HIS A 516 -20.51 -3.01 -26.71
C HIS A 516 -21.36 -2.78 -25.45
N ASN A 517 -21.74 -1.51 -25.17
CA ASN A 517 -22.48 -1.08 -23.97
C ASN A 517 -21.78 -1.38 -22.63
N LYS A 518 -20.48 -1.66 -22.65
CA LYS A 518 -19.65 -1.79 -21.46
C LYS A 518 -18.74 -0.59 -21.34
N THR A 519 -18.58 -0.09 -20.13
CA THR A 519 -17.66 1.01 -19.80
C THR A 519 -16.67 0.53 -18.77
N ILE A 520 -15.37 0.72 -19.02
CA ILE A 520 -14.28 0.38 -18.10
C ILE A 520 -13.43 1.63 -17.88
N GLN A 521 -13.14 1.90 -16.62
CA GLN A 521 -12.27 3.00 -16.20
C GLN A 521 -10.91 2.45 -15.81
N LEU A 522 -9.83 3.09 -16.24
CA LEU A 522 -8.46 2.67 -15.96
C LEU A 522 -7.66 3.82 -15.36
N LEU A 523 -6.87 3.51 -14.36
CA LEU A 523 -5.93 4.47 -13.75
C LEU A 523 -4.59 4.42 -14.51
N PRO A 524 -4.16 5.52 -15.12
CA PRO A 524 -2.87 5.58 -15.80
C PRO A 524 -1.68 5.67 -14.79
N PRO A 525 -0.47 5.33 -15.22
CA PRO A 525 -0.11 4.72 -16.50
C PRO A 525 -0.62 3.27 -16.61
N VAL A 526 -1.10 2.85 -17.77
CA VAL A 526 -1.58 1.48 -17.98
C VAL A 526 -0.47 0.56 -18.46
N THR A 527 -0.58 -0.73 -18.14
CA THR A 527 0.38 -1.77 -18.57
C THR A 527 -0.25 -2.65 -19.65
N PRO A 528 0.57 -3.39 -20.44
CA PRO A 528 0.08 -4.34 -21.43
C PRO A 528 -0.92 -5.34 -20.87
N GLU A 529 -0.68 -5.86 -19.67
CA GLU A 529 -1.56 -6.83 -19.01
C GLU A 529 -2.92 -6.21 -18.64
N ILE A 530 -2.92 -4.96 -18.15
CA ILE A 530 -4.16 -4.23 -17.84
C ILE A 530 -4.97 -4.02 -19.11
N ILE A 531 -4.32 -3.57 -20.21
CA ILE A 531 -5.01 -3.35 -21.48
C ILE A 531 -5.52 -4.67 -22.05
N ALA A 532 -4.72 -5.75 -22.08
CA ALA A 532 -5.15 -7.03 -22.60
C ALA A 532 -6.38 -7.58 -21.84
N ARG A 533 -6.38 -7.50 -20.51
CA ARG A 533 -7.51 -7.89 -19.67
C ARG A 533 -8.75 -7.03 -19.98
N THR A 534 -8.58 -5.73 -20.13
CA THR A 534 -9.64 -4.78 -20.44
C THR A 534 -10.27 -5.04 -21.79
N LEU A 535 -9.45 -5.27 -22.82
CA LEU A 535 -9.92 -5.60 -24.17
C LEU A 535 -10.71 -6.91 -24.20
N ASN A 536 -10.27 -7.93 -23.45
CA ASN A 536 -11.05 -9.15 -23.27
C ASN A 536 -12.41 -8.90 -22.62
N GLN A 537 -12.49 -8.04 -21.61
CA GLN A 537 -13.75 -7.68 -20.95
C GLN A 537 -14.68 -6.89 -21.89
N LEU A 538 -14.11 -6.08 -22.78
CA LEU A 538 -14.82 -5.32 -23.81
C LEU A 538 -15.15 -6.16 -25.06
N ASN A 539 -14.71 -7.42 -25.11
CA ASN A 539 -14.82 -8.31 -26.29
C ASN A 539 -14.16 -7.72 -27.55
N LEU A 540 -13.03 -7.04 -27.38
CA LEU A 540 -12.23 -6.45 -28.46
C LEU A 540 -10.93 -7.25 -28.69
N PRO A 541 -10.45 -7.40 -29.94
CA PRO A 541 -9.24 -8.14 -30.26
C PRO A 541 -7.98 -7.37 -29.79
N SER A 542 -7.20 -7.96 -28.87
CA SER A 542 -5.98 -7.33 -28.31
C SER A 542 -4.94 -6.97 -29.38
N ILE A 543 -4.78 -7.80 -30.40
CA ILE A 543 -3.79 -7.60 -31.47
C ILE A 543 -3.98 -6.30 -32.25
N ILE A 544 -5.18 -5.74 -32.22
CA ILE A 544 -5.52 -4.50 -32.94
C ILE A 544 -5.36 -3.28 -32.03
N TRP A 545 -5.81 -3.38 -30.79
CA TRP A 545 -6.02 -2.23 -29.92
C TRP A 545 -4.92 -2.01 -28.90
N GLN A 546 -4.16 -3.05 -28.54
CA GLN A 546 -3.24 -3.02 -27.38
C GLN A 546 -2.17 -1.95 -27.52
N ASP A 547 -1.40 -1.98 -28.60
CA ASP A 547 -0.27 -1.05 -28.80
C ASP A 547 -0.74 0.39 -28.95
N TRP A 548 -1.86 0.58 -29.64
CA TRP A 548 -2.43 1.91 -29.83
C TRP A 548 -2.88 2.53 -28.50
N LEU A 549 -3.56 1.75 -27.65
CA LEU A 549 -4.03 2.20 -26.32
C LEU A 549 -2.86 2.48 -25.37
N LEU A 550 -1.84 1.64 -25.37
CA LEU A 550 -0.64 1.85 -24.59
C LEU A 550 0.05 3.16 -24.96
N ASN A 551 0.29 3.37 -26.26
CA ASN A 551 0.93 4.58 -26.78
C ASN A 551 0.08 5.83 -26.48
N THR A 552 -1.22 5.77 -26.69
CA THR A 552 -2.13 6.90 -26.44
C THR A 552 -2.16 7.24 -24.95
N SER A 553 -2.27 6.25 -24.06
CA SER A 553 -2.23 6.48 -22.62
C SER A 553 -0.90 7.09 -22.18
N ASP A 554 0.21 6.63 -22.74
CA ASP A 554 1.54 7.16 -22.42
C ASP A 554 1.69 8.63 -22.86
N ILE A 555 1.27 8.96 -24.08
CA ILE A 555 1.26 10.33 -24.60
C ILE A 555 0.40 11.25 -23.69
N LEU A 556 -0.80 10.82 -23.34
CA LEU A 556 -1.71 11.60 -22.50
C LEU A 556 -1.15 11.81 -21.08
N CYS A 557 -0.42 10.84 -20.53
CA CYS A 557 0.27 10.99 -19.25
C CYS A 557 1.38 12.06 -19.27
N ARG A 558 1.96 12.32 -20.44
CA ARG A 558 3.08 13.27 -20.62
C ARG A 558 2.65 14.68 -20.94
N LEU A 559 1.40 14.87 -21.31
CA LEU A 559 0.82 16.15 -21.71
C LEU A 559 -0.14 16.66 -20.63
N PRO A 560 0.38 17.21 -19.51
CA PRO A 560 -0.46 17.67 -18.39
C PRO A 560 -1.38 18.84 -18.78
N GLU A 561 -1.10 19.51 -19.91
CA GLU A 561 -1.93 20.55 -20.49
C GLU A 561 -3.24 20.02 -21.06
N ILE A 562 -3.31 18.74 -21.40
CA ILE A 562 -4.54 18.10 -21.88
C ILE A 562 -5.46 17.80 -20.71
N HIS A 563 -6.48 18.63 -20.55
CA HIS A 563 -7.46 18.49 -19.49
C HIS A 563 -8.49 17.39 -19.77
N SER A 564 -8.95 17.29 -21.01
CA SER A 564 -9.83 16.17 -21.41
C SER A 564 -9.72 15.86 -22.91
N VAL A 565 -9.91 14.59 -23.23
CA VAL A 565 -10.00 14.09 -24.62
C VAL A 565 -11.20 13.15 -24.74
N SER A 566 -11.90 13.21 -25.86
CA SER A 566 -12.89 12.22 -26.25
C SER A 566 -12.68 11.84 -27.71
N LEU A 567 -12.51 10.55 -27.96
CA LEU A 567 -12.24 9.98 -29.28
C LEU A 567 -13.23 8.86 -29.56
N SER A 568 -13.79 8.81 -30.77
CA SER A 568 -14.47 7.63 -31.28
C SER A 568 -13.57 6.92 -32.28
N LEU A 569 -13.24 5.67 -32.04
CA LEU A 569 -12.25 4.88 -32.76
C LEU A 569 -12.93 3.71 -33.48
N HIS A 570 -12.48 3.43 -34.70
CA HIS A 570 -12.97 2.32 -35.50
C HIS A 570 -11.79 1.57 -36.12
N HIS A 571 -11.87 0.25 -36.16
CA HIS A 571 -10.89 -0.54 -36.91
C HIS A 571 -11.39 -0.76 -38.34
N ASN A 572 -10.54 -0.38 -39.31
CA ASN A 572 -10.73 -0.65 -40.72
C ASN A 572 -9.65 -1.64 -41.20
N ALA A 573 -10.06 -2.70 -41.93
CA ALA A 573 -9.14 -3.74 -42.37
C ALA A 573 -8.00 -3.22 -43.27
N ASP A 574 -8.26 -2.17 -44.06
CA ASP A 574 -7.29 -1.62 -45.02
C ASP A 574 -6.45 -0.48 -44.42
N LYS A 575 -6.95 0.24 -43.44
CA LYS A 575 -6.39 1.50 -42.93
C LYS A 575 -5.97 1.44 -41.46
N GLY A 576 -6.19 0.33 -40.75
CA GLY A 576 -5.92 0.20 -39.31
C GLY A 576 -6.94 0.93 -38.45
N ILE A 577 -6.49 1.54 -37.33
CA ILE A 577 -7.37 2.29 -36.41
C ILE A 577 -7.59 3.69 -36.95
N VAL A 578 -8.87 4.04 -37.14
CA VAL A 578 -9.33 5.35 -37.62
C VAL A 578 -10.03 6.07 -36.47
N CYS A 579 -9.69 7.35 -36.30
CA CYS A 579 -10.29 8.20 -35.27
C CYS A 579 -11.36 9.14 -35.86
N SER A 580 -12.50 9.24 -35.17
CA SER A 580 -13.59 10.17 -35.48
C SER A 580 -14.03 10.92 -34.21
N ASP A 581 -14.81 11.98 -34.39
CA ASP A 581 -15.42 12.76 -33.29
C ASP A 581 -14.47 13.16 -32.16
N VAL A 582 -13.35 13.78 -32.55
CA VAL A 582 -12.34 14.23 -31.60
C VAL A 582 -12.79 15.49 -30.89
N LYS A 583 -12.80 15.44 -29.56
CA LYS A 583 -12.97 16.60 -28.68
C LYS A 583 -11.75 16.70 -27.77
N LEU A 584 -11.10 17.86 -27.76
CA LEU A 584 -9.92 18.13 -26.96
C LEU A 584 -10.11 19.43 -26.17
N ASN A 585 -9.83 19.37 -24.87
CA ASN A 585 -9.78 20.55 -23.99
C ASN A 585 -8.36 20.69 -23.44
N VAL A 586 -7.72 21.83 -23.68
CA VAL A 586 -6.38 22.17 -23.21
C VAL A 586 -6.46 23.33 -22.24
N GLN A 587 -5.72 23.27 -21.15
CA GLN A 587 -5.63 24.31 -20.13
C GLN A 587 -4.18 24.61 -19.81
N ASP A 588 -3.89 25.84 -19.39
CA ASP A 588 -2.57 26.19 -18.87
C ASP A 588 -2.29 25.41 -17.59
N VAL A 589 -1.11 24.84 -17.50
CA VAL A 589 -0.65 24.15 -16.31
C VAL A 589 0.01 25.13 -15.37
N ASP A 590 -0.61 25.43 -14.25
CA ASP A 590 0.08 26.07 -13.16
C ASP A 590 1.28 25.20 -12.75
N SER A 591 2.46 25.79 -12.61
CA SER A 591 3.71 25.10 -12.29
C SER A 591 3.67 24.23 -11.01
N HIS A 592 2.62 24.36 -10.22
CA HIS A 592 2.36 23.60 -8.99
C HIS A 592 1.37 22.43 -9.17
N SER A 593 0.74 22.31 -10.36
CA SER A 593 -0.20 21.22 -10.67
C SER A 593 0.47 20.05 -11.39
N GLY A 594 1.70 19.70 -11.02
CA GLY A 594 2.34 18.49 -11.50
C GLY A 594 1.35 17.32 -11.42
N SER A 595 1.23 16.51 -12.47
CA SER A 595 0.19 15.50 -12.67
C SER A 595 -0.19 14.82 -11.35
N GLN A 596 -1.38 15.11 -10.85
CA GLN A 596 -1.87 14.60 -9.55
C GLN A 596 -2.43 13.19 -9.69
N ASN A 597 -1.96 12.42 -10.68
CA ASN A 597 -2.36 11.03 -10.86
C ASN A 597 -2.03 10.22 -9.62
N ILE A 598 -2.93 9.34 -9.23
CA ILE A 598 -2.76 8.48 -8.06
C ILE A 598 -1.48 7.62 -8.13
N PHE A 599 -1.06 7.27 -9.34
CA PHE A 599 0.26 6.70 -9.62
C PHE A 599 1.16 7.74 -10.28
N ALA A 600 2.40 7.81 -9.85
CA ALA A 600 3.38 8.65 -10.52
C ALA A 600 3.57 8.17 -11.97
N PRO A 601 3.55 9.08 -12.96
CA PRO A 601 3.86 8.70 -14.33
C PRO A 601 5.29 8.20 -14.41
N ILE A 602 5.49 7.13 -15.16
CA ILE A 602 6.84 6.67 -15.48
C ILE A 602 7.41 7.71 -16.44
N ALA A 603 8.60 8.24 -16.15
CA ALA A 603 9.30 9.14 -17.08
C ALA A 603 9.81 8.32 -18.27
N TYR A 604 8.93 7.93 -19.19
CA TYR A 604 9.32 7.22 -20.42
C TYR A 604 10.13 8.09 -21.39
N ASP A 605 10.47 9.33 -21.01
CA ASP A 605 10.87 10.43 -21.87
C ASP A 605 12.17 10.27 -22.57
N ALA A 606 12.99 9.34 -22.22
CA ALA A 606 14.29 9.34 -22.81
C ALA A 606 14.92 7.96 -22.77
N GLU A 607 14.70 7.22 -23.80
CA GLU A 607 15.76 6.33 -24.23
C GLU A 607 16.84 7.24 -24.81
N LEU A 608 17.79 7.66 -23.97
CA LEU A 608 18.89 8.51 -24.35
C LEU A 608 19.97 7.65 -25.01
N GLU A 609 20.23 7.85 -26.29
CA GLU A 609 21.40 7.27 -26.94
C GLU A 609 22.66 7.88 -26.32
N ILE A 610 23.56 7.04 -25.86
CA ILE A 610 24.84 7.40 -25.26
C ILE A 610 25.93 6.69 -26.00
N ILE A 611 27.01 7.40 -26.28
CA ILE A 611 28.23 6.81 -26.83
C ILE A 611 29.18 6.55 -25.66
N LEU A 612 29.50 5.28 -25.44
CA LEU A 612 30.41 4.85 -24.39
C LEU A 612 31.86 5.26 -24.75
N ASN A 613 32.73 5.34 -23.75
CA ASN A 613 34.15 5.71 -23.98
C ASN A 613 34.92 4.76 -24.93
N ASN A 614 34.39 3.54 -25.12
CA ASN A 614 34.94 2.58 -26.09
C ASN A 614 34.34 2.74 -27.50
N GLY A 615 33.45 3.74 -27.72
CA GLY A 615 32.82 4.02 -29.01
C GLY A 615 31.52 3.22 -29.26
N GLU A 616 31.13 2.31 -28.38
CA GLU A 616 29.87 1.56 -28.48
C GLU A 616 28.67 2.44 -28.15
N LYS A 617 27.55 2.21 -28.85
CA LYS A 617 26.29 2.85 -28.55
C LYS A 617 25.56 2.09 -27.43
N ALA A 618 24.95 2.85 -26.55
CA ALA A 618 24.11 2.32 -25.50
C ALA A 618 22.89 3.23 -25.26
N TRP A 619 21.85 2.69 -24.70
CA TRP A 619 20.58 3.40 -24.45
C TRP A 619 20.27 3.39 -22.95
N LEU A 620 20.07 4.57 -22.40
CA LEU A 620 19.69 4.79 -21.01
C LEU A 620 18.20 5.12 -20.94
N ARG A 621 17.45 4.38 -20.13
CA ARG A 621 16.02 4.63 -19.91
C ARG A 621 15.57 4.27 -18.48
N PRO A 622 14.40 4.80 -18.03
CA PRO A 622 13.75 4.32 -16.82
C PRO A 622 13.44 2.82 -16.88
N VAL A 623 13.54 2.16 -15.72
CA VAL A 623 13.24 0.75 -15.56
C VAL A 623 11.74 0.51 -15.73
N ARG A 624 11.38 -0.62 -16.33
CA ARG A 624 10.01 -1.12 -16.48
C ARG A 624 9.84 -2.43 -15.70
N ALA A 625 8.62 -2.78 -15.33
CA ALA A 625 8.37 -4.02 -14.60
C ALA A 625 8.86 -5.26 -15.37
N GLU A 626 8.81 -5.21 -16.70
CA GLU A 626 9.26 -6.26 -17.61
C GLU A 626 10.78 -6.45 -17.62
N ASP A 627 11.55 -5.47 -17.13
CA ASP A 627 13.03 -5.52 -17.12
C ASP A 627 13.61 -6.42 -16.03
N ALA A 628 12.78 -7.07 -15.24
CA ALA A 628 13.27 -7.96 -14.21
C ALA A 628 14.22 -9.04 -14.73
N SER A 629 13.91 -9.62 -15.89
CA SER A 629 14.81 -10.62 -16.54
C SER A 629 16.14 -9.98 -16.96
N LEU A 630 16.16 -8.73 -17.39
CA LEU A 630 17.37 -8.00 -17.75
C LEU A 630 18.20 -7.68 -16.50
N ILE A 631 17.57 -7.24 -15.41
CA ILE A 631 18.26 -6.97 -14.14
C ILE A 631 18.85 -8.26 -13.55
N GLN A 632 18.11 -9.38 -13.62
CA GLN A 632 18.62 -10.68 -13.20
C GLN A 632 19.83 -11.09 -14.07
N ARG A 633 19.73 -10.97 -15.40
CA ARG A 633 20.82 -11.27 -16.33
C ARG A 633 22.07 -10.42 -16.07
N LEU A 634 21.91 -9.11 -15.82
CA LEU A 634 23.02 -8.24 -15.42
C LEU A 634 23.69 -8.79 -14.13
N THR A 635 22.88 -9.22 -13.16
CA THR A 635 23.41 -9.78 -11.90
C THR A 635 24.13 -11.10 -12.10
N ASP A 636 23.61 -11.99 -12.97
CA ASP A 636 24.22 -13.27 -13.30
C ASP A 636 25.60 -13.09 -13.94
N GLU A 637 25.77 -12.07 -14.78
CA GLU A 637 27.02 -11.73 -15.48
C GLU A 637 28.05 -11.01 -14.57
N MET A 638 27.63 -10.47 -13.40
CA MET A 638 28.57 -9.84 -12.46
C MET A 638 29.45 -10.89 -11.76
N SER A 639 30.68 -10.52 -11.46
CA SER A 639 31.57 -11.32 -10.62
C SER A 639 31.01 -11.46 -9.20
N GLU A 640 31.45 -12.52 -8.48
CA GLU A 640 31.09 -12.73 -7.08
C GLU A 640 31.41 -11.51 -6.19
N ASN A 641 32.55 -10.85 -6.45
CA ASN A 641 32.94 -9.65 -5.72
C ASN A 641 32.00 -8.47 -6.03
N SER A 642 31.63 -8.25 -7.29
CA SER A 642 30.70 -7.20 -7.69
C SER A 642 29.30 -7.41 -7.11
N ARG A 643 28.81 -8.66 -7.08
CA ARG A 643 27.55 -9.00 -6.39
C ARG A 643 27.62 -8.73 -4.89
N TYR A 644 28.71 -9.17 -4.25
CA TYR A 644 28.89 -8.97 -2.82
C TYR A 644 28.97 -7.48 -2.44
N THR A 645 29.71 -6.68 -3.20
CA THR A 645 29.82 -5.23 -2.93
C THR A 645 28.51 -4.48 -3.16
N ARG A 646 27.61 -4.99 -4.00
CA ARG A 646 26.31 -4.35 -4.31
C ARG A 646 25.17 -4.83 -3.44
N PHE A 647 25.08 -6.15 -3.18
CA PHE A 647 23.91 -6.76 -2.55
C PHE A 647 24.21 -7.37 -1.18
N MET A 648 25.44 -7.27 -0.69
CA MET A 648 25.93 -7.96 0.51
C MET A 648 25.71 -9.49 0.43
N SER A 649 25.62 -10.01 -0.79
CA SER A 649 25.37 -11.42 -1.09
C SER A 649 26.19 -11.87 -2.31
N LYS A 650 26.75 -13.08 -2.23
CA LYS A 650 27.48 -13.71 -3.33
C LYS A 650 26.58 -14.51 -4.26
N ALA A 651 25.33 -14.70 -3.89
CA ALA A 651 24.37 -15.49 -4.67
C ALA A 651 24.18 -14.90 -6.07
N PRO A 652 24.20 -15.72 -7.13
CA PRO A 652 23.96 -15.24 -8.49
C PRO A 652 22.52 -14.80 -8.70
N THR A 653 21.56 -15.47 -8.08
CA THR A 653 20.13 -15.18 -8.23
C THR A 653 19.66 -14.23 -7.15
N LEU A 654 19.04 -13.13 -7.55
CA LEU A 654 18.42 -12.18 -6.64
C LEU A 654 17.17 -12.80 -5.99
N PRO A 655 16.96 -12.57 -4.69
CA PRO A 655 15.68 -12.93 -4.07
C PRO A 655 14.50 -12.27 -4.81
N PRO A 656 13.38 -12.98 -5.04
CA PRO A 656 12.24 -12.46 -5.80
C PRO A 656 11.74 -11.08 -5.32
N MET A 657 11.78 -10.86 -4.00
CA MET A 657 11.40 -9.57 -3.40
C MET A 657 12.35 -8.43 -3.82
N LEU A 658 13.65 -8.69 -3.81
CA LEU A 658 14.64 -7.69 -4.21
C LEU A 658 14.56 -7.42 -5.71
N LEU A 659 14.43 -8.45 -6.53
CA LEU A 659 14.27 -8.32 -7.98
C LEU A 659 13.02 -7.51 -8.33
N SER A 660 11.87 -7.80 -7.70
CA SER A 660 10.64 -7.02 -7.87
C SER A 660 10.81 -5.56 -7.46
N ARG A 661 11.56 -5.29 -6.38
CA ARG A 661 11.84 -3.90 -5.95
C ARG A 661 12.69 -3.15 -6.97
N LEU A 662 13.71 -3.78 -7.53
CA LEU A 662 14.60 -3.17 -8.52
C LEU A 662 13.93 -2.94 -9.87
N SER A 663 12.97 -3.79 -10.26
CA SER A 663 12.29 -3.74 -11.55
C SER A 663 10.95 -2.99 -11.54
N ASN A 664 10.34 -2.75 -10.39
CA ASN A 664 9.02 -2.12 -10.30
C ASN A 664 9.00 -0.96 -9.30
N PRO A 665 9.80 0.10 -9.53
CA PRO A 665 9.79 1.30 -8.71
C PRO A 665 8.42 1.98 -8.78
N ASP A 666 8.03 2.68 -7.71
CA ASP A 666 6.76 3.44 -7.68
C ASP A 666 6.89 4.85 -8.29
N TYR A 667 8.08 5.27 -8.68
CA TYR A 667 8.43 6.59 -9.22
C TYR A 667 8.02 7.79 -8.36
N GLN A 668 7.43 7.55 -7.20
CA GLN A 668 7.14 8.56 -6.17
C GLN A 668 8.29 8.66 -5.16
N ARG A 669 8.64 7.51 -4.56
CA ARG A 669 9.75 7.39 -3.60
C ARG A 669 10.95 6.64 -4.14
N GLU A 670 10.80 6.00 -5.28
CA GLU A 670 11.83 5.20 -5.93
C GLU A 670 11.99 5.65 -7.36
N PHE A 671 13.22 5.61 -7.82
CA PHE A 671 13.57 5.86 -9.21
C PHE A 671 14.63 4.86 -9.62
N ALA A 672 14.50 4.30 -10.81
CA ALA A 672 15.47 3.35 -11.34
C ALA A 672 15.67 3.54 -12.85
N ILE A 673 16.90 3.37 -13.32
CA ILE A 673 17.31 3.44 -14.71
C ILE A 673 18.09 2.20 -15.11
N LEU A 674 17.92 1.82 -16.37
CA LEU A 674 18.62 0.71 -17.02
C LEU A 674 19.39 1.25 -18.23
N LEU A 675 20.65 0.85 -18.34
CA LEU A 675 21.48 1.04 -19.54
C LEU A 675 21.58 -0.29 -20.25
N HIS A 676 21.31 -0.30 -21.58
CA HIS A 676 21.43 -1.51 -22.42
C HIS A 676 22.11 -1.19 -23.75
N ASP A 677 22.64 -2.21 -24.44
CA ASP A 677 23.18 -2.09 -25.78
C ASP A 677 22.09 -2.19 -26.86
N GLU A 678 22.48 -2.18 -28.14
CA GLU A 678 21.59 -2.27 -29.30
C GLU A 678 20.77 -3.58 -29.32
N ASP A 679 21.34 -4.66 -28.79
CA ASP A 679 20.68 -5.97 -28.68
C ASP A 679 19.89 -6.16 -27.39
N HIS A 680 19.61 -5.07 -26.67
CA HIS A 680 18.94 -5.05 -25.34
C HIS A 680 19.66 -5.89 -24.26
N ASN A 681 21.00 -6.10 -24.38
CA ASN A 681 21.73 -6.67 -23.26
C ASN A 681 21.95 -5.62 -22.18
N PRO A 682 21.67 -5.97 -20.90
CA PRO A 682 21.80 -5.01 -19.82
C PRO A 682 23.28 -4.71 -19.53
N LEU A 683 23.62 -3.44 -19.45
CA LEU A 683 24.99 -2.95 -19.20
C LEU A 683 25.13 -2.37 -17.80
N ALA A 684 24.11 -1.68 -17.31
CA ALA A 684 24.11 -1.12 -15.97
C ALA A 684 22.68 -0.88 -15.46
N HIS A 685 22.52 -0.90 -14.13
CA HIS A 685 21.30 -0.52 -13.42
C HIS A 685 21.66 0.42 -12.28
N ALA A 686 20.92 1.52 -12.14
CA ALA A 686 21.08 2.42 -11.03
C ALA A 686 19.71 2.83 -10.46
N SER A 687 19.61 2.98 -9.15
CA SER A 687 18.36 3.32 -8.49
C SER A 687 18.58 4.10 -7.21
N TYR A 688 17.57 4.84 -6.79
CA TYR A 688 17.45 5.29 -5.42
C TYR A 688 16.09 4.91 -4.82
N THR A 689 16.05 4.84 -3.49
CA THR A 689 14.82 4.65 -2.71
C THR A 689 14.77 5.71 -1.62
N ALA A 690 13.68 6.45 -1.51
CA ALA A 690 13.47 7.40 -0.43
C ALA A 690 13.34 6.71 0.92
N ASP A 691 13.85 7.35 1.95
CA ASP A 691 13.58 6.98 3.33
C ASP A 691 12.11 7.23 3.69
N ALA A 692 11.65 6.66 4.79
CA ALA A 692 10.28 6.80 5.24
C ALA A 692 9.87 8.27 5.49
N ASP A 693 10.83 9.13 5.77
CA ASP A 693 10.63 10.56 5.98
C ASP A 693 10.45 11.37 4.69
N MET A 694 10.71 10.76 3.53
CA MET A 694 10.69 11.41 2.22
C MET A 694 11.59 12.66 2.11
N GLN A 695 12.58 12.79 2.99
CA GLN A 695 13.56 13.88 2.98
C GLN A 695 14.89 13.46 2.37
N SER A 696 15.24 12.20 2.55
CA SER A 696 16.49 11.63 2.06
C SER A 696 16.20 10.39 1.19
N CYS A 697 17.18 10.02 0.36
CA CYS A 697 17.09 8.79 -0.41
C CYS A 697 18.44 8.05 -0.41
N GLU A 698 18.36 6.71 -0.51
CA GLU A 698 19.51 5.82 -0.59
C GLU A 698 19.69 5.32 -2.01
N PHE A 699 20.89 5.41 -2.55
CA PHE A 699 21.19 4.99 -3.91
C PHE A 699 21.95 3.66 -3.98
N GLY A 700 21.89 3.05 -5.16
CA GLY A 700 22.70 1.89 -5.49
C GLY A 700 22.90 1.72 -6.99
N ILE A 701 24.09 1.26 -7.37
CA ILE A 701 24.52 1.10 -8.77
C ILE A 701 25.07 -0.30 -9.00
N SER A 702 24.71 -0.90 -10.13
CA SER A 702 25.29 -2.13 -10.68
C SER A 702 25.80 -1.83 -12.10
N ILE A 703 27.03 -2.19 -12.43
CA ILE A 703 27.64 -2.03 -13.75
C ILE A 703 28.28 -3.35 -14.13
N ALA A 704 28.05 -3.83 -15.35
CA ALA A 704 28.71 -5.02 -15.89
C ALA A 704 30.23 -4.89 -15.76
N ASP A 705 30.89 -5.94 -15.25
CA ASP A 705 32.31 -5.90 -14.87
C ASP A 705 33.22 -5.39 -16.00
N ARG A 706 32.91 -5.76 -17.25
CA ARG A 706 33.64 -5.33 -18.47
C ARG A 706 33.59 -3.82 -18.73
N LEU A 707 32.65 -3.09 -18.14
CA LEU A 707 32.44 -1.66 -18.33
C LEU A 707 32.78 -0.83 -17.07
N GLN A 708 33.27 -1.48 -16.03
CA GLN A 708 33.76 -0.75 -14.84
C GLN A 708 35.04 0.05 -15.17
N GLY A 709 35.19 1.20 -14.52
CA GLY A 709 36.35 2.08 -14.78
C GLY A 709 36.23 3.00 -16.00
N HIS A 710 35.16 2.87 -16.81
CA HIS A 710 34.95 3.68 -18.04
C HIS A 710 34.09 4.94 -17.83
N GLY A 711 33.89 5.38 -16.60
CA GLY A 711 33.16 6.62 -16.27
C GLY A 711 31.65 6.50 -16.14
N LEU A 712 31.06 5.34 -16.43
CA LEU A 712 29.61 5.10 -16.37
C LEU A 712 29.01 5.38 -14.98
N GLY A 713 29.71 5.01 -13.91
CA GLY A 713 29.24 5.26 -12.55
C GLY A 713 29.00 6.74 -12.26
N GLY A 714 29.88 7.62 -12.76
CA GLY A 714 29.70 9.07 -12.61
C GLY A 714 28.48 9.61 -13.34
N MET A 715 28.26 9.13 -14.58
CA MET A 715 27.11 9.50 -15.39
C MET A 715 25.78 9.05 -14.74
N LEU A 716 25.70 7.78 -14.32
CA LEU A 716 24.51 7.23 -13.67
C LEU A 716 24.19 7.97 -12.37
N MET A 717 25.22 8.28 -11.57
CA MET A 717 25.05 9.07 -10.33
C MET A 717 24.56 10.48 -10.63
N HIS A 718 25.05 11.12 -11.67
CA HIS A 718 24.58 12.46 -12.05
C HIS A 718 23.06 12.44 -12.35
N VAL A 719 22.59 11.43 -13.08
CA VAL A 719 21.14 11.26 -13.35
C VAL A 719 20.35 11.06 -12.06
N LEU A 720 20.83 10.20 -11.15
CA LEU A 720 20.16 9.97 -9.88
C LEU A 720 20.12 11.24 -9.00
N ILE A 721 21.22 11.97 -8.90
CA ILE A 721 21.32 13.21 -8.11
C ILE A 721 20.37 14.27 -8.68
N THR A 722 20.41 14.51 -9.99
CA THR A 722 19.53 15.48 -10.65
C THR A 722 18.05 15.13 -10.45
N ARG A 723 17.72 13.84 -10.52
CA ARG A 723 16.34 13.40 -10.30
C ARG A 723 15.91 13.52 -8.83
N ALA A 724 16.80 13.22 -7.89
CA ALA A 724 16.55 13.37 -6.47
C ALA A 724 16.31 14.85 -6.09
N GLN A 725 17.12 15.79 -6.66
CA GLN A 725 16.90 17.23 -6.50
C GLN A 725 15.55 17.68 -7.05
N ALA A 726 15.18 17.22 -8.25
CA ALA A 726 13.90 17.55 -8.90
C ALA A 726 12.69 16.99 -8.11
N GLN A 727 12.86 15.92 -7.33
CA GLN A 727 11.83 15.40 -6.42
C GLN A 727 11.78 16.13 -5.07
N GLY A 728 12.73 17.03 -4.81
CA GLY A 728 12.76 17.81 -3.57
C GLY A 728 13.43 17.10 -2.38
N PHE A 729 14.23 16.04 -2.61
CA PHE A 729 15.02 15.45 -1.54
C PHE A 729 16.12 16.43 -1.10
N THR A 730 16.35 16.47 0.21
CA THR A 730 17.38 17.33 0.82
C THR A 730 18.75 16.67 0.86
N SER A 731 18.80 15.33 0.76
CA SER A 731 20.05 14.58 0.73
C SER A 731 19.93 13.23 0.01
N ILE A 732 21.07 12.75 -0.49
CA ILE A 732 21.23 11.39 -1.01
C ILE A 732 22.39 10.71 -0.30
N ARG A 733 22.20 9.44 0.06
CA ARG A 733 23.16 8.66 0.83
C ARG A 733 23.35 7.26 0.29
N ALA A 734 24.39 6.57 0.74
CA ALA A 734 24.55 5.13 0.55
C ALA A 734 25.43 4.53 1.66
N GLU A 735 25.15 3.28 1.99
CA GLU A 735 26.05 2.44 2.77
C GLU A 735 26.89 1.59 1.82
N MET A 736 28.19 1.53 2.05
CA MET A 736 29.12 0.76 1.22
C MET A 736 30.16 0.04 2.08
N LEU A 737 30.64 -1.09 1.60
CA LEU A 737 31.70 -1.82 2.28
C LEU A 737 32.97 -0.96 2.39
N ALA A 738 33.63 -1.01 3.54
CA ALA A 738 34.87 -0.27 3.81
C ALA A 738 36.01 -0.64 2.84
N ASN A 739 35.98 -1.83 2.24
CA ASN A 739 36.92 -2.28 1.21
C ASN A 739 36.49 -1.93 -0.23
N ASN A 740 35.34 -1.29 -0.46
CA ASN A 740 34.89 -0.86 -1.78
C ASN A 740 35.51 0.50 -2.16
N HIS A 741 36.84 0.50 -2.34
CA HIS A 741 37.59 1.73 -2.64
C HIS A 741 37.16 2.40 -3.95
N ALA A 742 36.69 1.64 -4.95
CA ALA A 742 36.23 2.18 -6.23
C ALA A 742 35.00 3.08 -6.02
N MET A 743 34.01 2.60 -5.26
CA MET A 743 32.80 3.36 -4.97
C MET A 743 33.05 4.54 -4.07
N GLN A 744 33.90 4.40 -3.05
CA GLN A 744 34.32 5.51 -2.18
C GLN A 744 35.00 6.63 -2.96
N LYS A 745 35.92 6.29 -3.90
CA LYS A 745 36.59 7.26 -4.77
C LYS A 745 35.59 7.98 -5.69
N LEU A 746 34.61 7.26 -6.22
CA LEU A 746 33.55 7.85 -7.03
C LEU A 746 32.70 8.82 -6.19
N ALA A 747 32.27 8.42 -5.01
CA ALA A 747 31.49 9.24 -4.11
C ALA A 747 32.22 10.54 -3.72
N LEU A 748 33.49 10.46 -3.32
CA LEU A 748 34.31 11.63 -3.04
C LEU A 748 34.42 12.58 -4.24
N LYS A 749 34.62 12.04 -5.45
CA LYS A 749 34.68 12.83 -6.69
C LYS A 749 33.38 13.59 -6.98
N LEU A 750 32.25 13.05 -6.55
CA LEU A 750 30.91 13.64 -6.71
C LEU A 750 30.52 14.57 -5.56
N GLY A 751 31.41 14.80 -4.58
CA GLY A 751 31.20 15.71 -3.47
C GLY A 751 30.54 15.08 -2.24
N PHE A 752 30.44 13.75 -2.17
CA PHE A 752 29.96 13.08 -0.96
C PHE A 752 30.96 13.19 0.17
N THR A 753 30.48 13.33 1.38
CA THR A 753 31.25 13.13 2.61
C THR A 753 31.18 11.66 3.01
N LEU A 754 32.33 11.10 3.45
CA LEU A 754 32.41 9.72 3.91
C LEU A 754 32.61 9.68 5.42
N THR A 755 31.80 8.89 6.13
CA THR A 755 31.89 8.67 7.56
C THR A 755 31.88 7.17 7.87
N LYS A 756 32.51 6.75 8.96
CA LYS A 756 32.40 5.36 9.41
C LYS A 756 30.99 5.11 9.92
N HIS A 757 30.45 3.94 9.57
CA HIS A 757 29.15 3.54 10.11
C HIS A 757 29.23 3.41 11.65
N PRO A 758 28.28 3.97 12.42
CA PRO A 758 28.36 4.02 13.88
C PRO A 758 28.33 2.62 14.53
N ASP A 759 27.58 1.69 13.96
CA ASP A 759 27.32 0.37 14.54
C ASP A 759 28.08 -0.78 13.83
N ASP A 760 28.67 -0.54 12.65
CA ASP A 760 29.36 -1.57 11.85
C ASP A 760 30.65 -1.03 11.22
N THR A 761 31.80 -1.44 11.74
CA THR A 761 33.13 -1.01 11.25
C THR A 761 33.46 -1.53 9.84
N SER A 762 32.71 -2.52 9.33
CA SER A 762 32.87 -3.02 7.97
C SER A 762 32.21 -2.14 6.91
N LEU A 763 31.44 -1.12 7.33
CA LEU A 763 30.69 -0.20 6.48
C LEU A 763 31.18 1.25 6.57
N VAL A 764 30.99 1.98 5.49
CA VAL A 764 31.20 3.42 5.36
C VAL A 764 29.90 4.03 4.81
N GLU A 765 29.46 5.10 5.45
CA GLU A 765 28.33 5.91 4.95
C GLU A 765 28.84 7.03 4.06
N ALA A 766 28.23 7.17 2.88
CA ALA A 766 28.40 8.31 2.00
C ALA A 766 27.15 9.21 2.08
N HIS A 767 27.35 10.50 2.24
CA HIS A 767 26.28 11.48 2.33
C HIS A 767 26.56 12.70 1.46
N LEU A 768 25.57 13.13 0.67
CA LEU A 768 25.59 14.35 -0.15
C LEU A 768 24.33 15.17 0.16
N THR A 769 24.50 16.41 0.59
CA THR A 769 23.40 17.38 0.72
C THR A 769 23.01 17.87 -0.67
N LEU A 770 21.72 17.88 -0.98
CA LEU A 770 21.15 18.36 -2.23
C LEU A 770 20.62 19.78 -2.01
N ASN A 771 21.02 20.71 -2.85
CA ASN A 771 20.59 22.11 -2.81
C ASN A 771 19.44 22.37 -3.78
#